data_785096efe937a2257dd959624f22905a
#
_entry.id   785096efe937a2257dd959624f22905a
#
_cell.length_a   1.000
_cell.length_b   1.000
_cell.length_c   1.000
_cell.angle_alpha   90.00
_cell.angle_beta   90.00
_cell.angle_gamma   90.00
#
_symmetry.space_group_name_H-M   'P 1'
#
loop_
_entity.id
_entity.type
_entity.pdbx_description
1 polymer ?
#
loop_
_entity_poly.entity_id
_entity_poly.type
_entity_poly.pdbx_seq_one_letter_code
_entity_poly.pdbx_strand_id
1 'polypeptide(L)'
;MIDRVTLRLIVTLLAALATLIVTSTIKVPPSHAQNASPAAAKRCEIAFPLPRPSELGAKKFEKLLYSFLDQGCYRSWVADSQIRNTGPFIGGASFGTHNAVKVFYSPEVWDWLKHRNREGQIPDGAMIVKEMFPSPAKEGSKLSAWTIMVKDQKGAYDGWYWSYQAPGYVSENPAIDYPDSGFGLYCLRCHASAEKESTFSTVKNVEGDPISFFISAPTMQPLPPPTKDEHQQIANTKEIRGGPFGTARKTPEPSFLNLFKGLPLVPLTQVKRFPGESFDHVTAGPGGPQGFLTSSQCLGCHSASKENMAFLFTEGPQPPINLSPYTEWRASMMGLAGRDPIFHAQLESEKTLRPTQAGFLDNTCYRCHGVMGQRQIESDKQQPFEHSMVYALPDDAEGKYGALARDGVSCAVCHRISKEGLGTQATFTGKFKVDPPNVVNGPYDQLITVPMKNATGITPAFGAQIKTAALCGSCHTVVLPVFDRNGRPVADKAGKPKEFHEQMTYPEWQNSVYQNERAPIDQSAVRTCQDCHMQKSFLGQPLVFRTANIEDINYPYTDYRLRDKDITVRVRDQYSRHTMLGINQFGLMMFEQFPDILGIRTADYMYGEAVPGLLTAQSSGYDLARRETATIEVTSLTKSDNSLEANVSVQNLAGHGFPSGVAFRRAFLTFEVVDKDGQVVWASGRTNSMGAIVRGITEDVLPTEFFYDAAKGKQVFQPHYEVITDEGQVQIYEELIADTQGKITTSFVGLDQVLKSNRLLPKGWRPDGPFAEFTRPHGDAERDREYVNKSGATGGDRIVYRIPLDDRTRSAVSVRVTLNYQAIPPYYLQERFTIGKGAETQRLAYLTSHLNVEKTPIDSWKLAIASATRRVREK
;
A
#
# COMPACT_ATOMS: atom_id res chain seq x y z
N MET A 1 -25.17 12.88 52.14
CA MET A 1 -24.04 13.34 53.01
C MET A 1 -23.01 12.23 53.03
N ILE A 2 -21.99 12.34 52.22
CA ILE A 2 -20.87 11.37 52.20
C ILE A 2 -19.86 11.91 53.20
N ASP A 3 -19.49 11.05 54.16
CA ASP A 3 -18.63 11.38 55.28
C ASP A 3 -17.22 11.78 54.78
N ARG A 4 -16.61 12.78 55.44
CA ARG A 4 -15.28 13.32 55.10
C ARG A 4 -14.15 12.28 55.12
N VAL A 5 -14.34 11.16 55.78
CA VAL A 5 -13.39 10.05 55.83
C VAL A 5 -13.44 9.24 54.51
N THR A 6 -14.66 9.01 53.97
CA THR A 6 -14.88 8.29 52.69
C THR A 6 -14.33 9.07 51.50
N LEU A 7 -14.43 10.41 51.53
CA LEU A 7 -13.90 11.26 50.48
C LEU A 7 -12.36 11.29 50.45
N ARG A 8 -11.71 11.21 51.64
CA ARG A 8 -10.25 11.11 51.72
C ARG A 8 -9.71 9.76 51.23
N LEU A 9 -10.41 8.68 51.51
CA LEU A 9 -10.04 7.35 50.98
C LEU A 9 -10.18 7.27 49.45
N ILE A 10 -11.21 7.86 48.89
CA ILE A 10 -11.41 7.89 47.42
C ILE A 10 -10.35 8.75 46.71
N VAL A 11 -9.97 9.89 47.29
CA VAL A 11 -8.92 10.75 46.75
C VAL A 11 -7.54 10.09 46.89
N THR A 12 -7.28 9.33 47.94
CA THR A 12 -6.01 8.61 48.10
C THR A 12 -5.93 7.39 47.18
N LEU A 13 -7.04 6.70 46.94
CA LEU A 13 -7.08 5.61 45.97
C LEU A 13 -6.96 6.10 44.50
N LEU A 14 -7.57 7.24 44.17
CA LEU A 14 -7.43 7.84 42.84
C LEU A 14 -6.02 8.40 42.59
N ALA A 15 -5.35 8.92 43.62
CA ALA A 15 -3.94 9.31 43.50
C ALA A 15 -3.00 8.11 43.34
N ALA A 16 -3.30 6.98 44.00
CA ALA A 16 -2.53 5.74 43.86
C ALA A 16 -2.76 5.06 42.46
N LEU A 17 -3.99 5.16 41.92
CA LEU A 17 -4.26 4.66 40.55
C LEU A 17 -3.65 5.55 39.46
N ALA A 18 -3.60 6.87 39.65
CA ALA A 18 -2.95 7.78 38.70
C ALA A 18 -1.42 7.61 38.65
N THR A 19 -0.81 7.10 39.75
CA THR A 19 0.64 6.81 39.79
C THR A 19 0.98 5.43 39.18
N LEU A 20 -0.02 4.54 39.00
CA LEU A 20 0.20 3.22 38.40
C LEU A 20 -0.02 3.18 36.91
N ILE A 21 -0.54 4.23 36.27
CA ILE A 21 -0.81 4.29 34.82
C ILE A 21 0.31 5.02 34.02
N VAL A 22 1.31 5.59 34.69
CA VAL A 22 2.38 6.37 34.04
C VAL A 22 3.72 5.62 33.97
N THR A 23 3.79 4.33 34.24
CA THR A 23 5.05 3.58 34.15
C THR A 23 4.93 2.25 33.40
N SER A 24 4.43 2.29 32.17
CA SER A 24 4.79 1.28 31.17
C SER A 24 5.65 1.92 30.08
N THR A 25 6.73 2.55 30.50
CA THR A 25 7.86 2.85 29.64
C THR A 25 8.61 1.56 29.37
N ILE A 26 8.79 1.25 28.09
CA ILE A 26 9.73 0.26 27.58
C ILE A 26 11.04 0.41 28.35
N LYS A 27 11.42 -0.60 29.12
CA LYS A 27 12.73 -0.65 29.81
C LYS A 27 13.82 -0.76 28.76
N VAL A 28 14.41 0.36 28.40
CA VAL A 28 15.80 0.38 27.94
C VAL A 28 16.64 -0.10 29.14
N PRO A 29 17.51 -1.10 28.97
CA PRO A 29 18.35 -1.55 30.07
C PRO A 29 19.21 -0.39 30.59
N PRO A 30 19.38 -0.23 31.91
CA PRO A 30 20.20 0.83 32.44
C PRO A 30 21.65 0.63 31.99
N SER A 31 22.20 1.59 31.26
CA SER A 31 23.63 1.69 31.05
C SER A 31 24.29 1.89 32.41
N HIS A 32 25.15 0.97 32.80
CA HIS A 32 26.05 1.16 33.95
C HIS A 32 26.90 2.41 33.67
N ALA A 33 26.50 3.54 34.27
CA ALA A 33 27.36 4.71 34.38
C ALA A 33 28.45 4.38 35.41
N GLN A 34 29.52 3.79 34.96
CA GLN A 34 30.79 3.88 35.69
C GLN A 34 31.32 5.31 35.51
N ASN A 35 31.58 5.97 36.63
CA ASN A 35 32.35 7.20 36.69
C ASN A 35 33.72 6.97 36.02
N ALA A 36 33.78 7.26 34.72
CA ALA A 36 35.06 7.30 34.01
C ALA A 36 35.68 8.68 34.27
N SER A 37 36.81 8.71 34.92
CA SER A 37 37.82 9.77 34.86
C SER A 37 37.96 10.27 33.43
N PRO A 38 38.37 11.53 33.16
CA PRO A 38 38.59 12.00 31.81
C PRO A 38 39.60 11.07 31.14
N ALA A 39 39.16 10.17 30.31
CA ALA A 39 39.99 9.25 29.57
C ALA A 39 40.94 10.08 28.70
N ALA A 40 42.23 9.84 28.81
CA ALA A 40 43.26 10.37 27.90
C ALA A 40 42.76 10.18 26.46
N ALA A 41 42.74 11.25 25.66
CA ALA A 41 42.30 11.22 24.26
C ALA A 41 43.02 10.07 23.55
N LYS A 42 42.25 9.02 23.16
CA LYS A 42 42.76 7.91 22.36
C LYS A 42 43.48 8.52 21.15
N ARG A 43 44.71 8.19 20.94
CA ARG A 43 45.45 8.63 19.74
C ARG A 43 44.81 7.95 18.54
N CYS A 44 44.42 8.74 17.54
CA CYS A 44 43.83 8.20 16.33
C CYS A 44 44.86 7.30 15.62
N GLU A 45 44.49 6.06 15.39
CA GLU A 45 45.35 5.08 14.69
C GLU A 45 44.89 4.86 13.23
N ILE A 46 43.79 5.46 12.84
CA ILE A 46 43.19 5.28 11.51
C ILE A 46 43.61 6.42 10.60
N ALA A 47 44.29 6.07 9.50
CA ALA A 47 44.73 7.04 8.51
C ALA A 47 43.56 7.67 7.75
N PHE A 48 43.68 8.97 7.44
CA PHE A 48 42.79 9.69 6.54
C PHE A 48 43.56 10.04 5.24
N PRO A 49 42.96 9.99 4.03
CA PRO A 49 41.55 9.68 3.76
C PRO A 49 41.17 8.19 3.92
N LEU A 50 39.92 7.93 4.28
CA LEU A 50 39.39 6.57 4.32
C LEU A 50 39.20 6.02 2.89
N PRO A 51 39.24 4.67 2.70
CA PRO A 51 38.81 4.06 1.45
C PRO A 51 37.34 4.49 1.14
N ARG A 52 37.02 4.66 -0.13
CA ARG A 52 35.69 5.13 -0.54
C ARG A 52 34.60 4.07 -0.26
N PRO A 53 33.38 4.48 0.12
CA PRO A 53 32.25 3.57 0.31
C PRO A 53 31.95 2.69 -0.92
N SER A 54 32.04 3.26 -2.13
CA SER A 54 31.83 2.53 -3.39
C SER A 54 32.91 1.47 -3.70
N GLU A 55 34.09 1.59 -3.09
CA GLU A 55 35.20 0.64 -3.27
C GLU A 55 35.24 -0.44 -2.18
N LEU A 56 35.02 -0.01 -0.93
CA LEU A 56 35.07 -0.93 0.23
C LEU A 56 33.77 -1.73 0.41
N GLY A 57 32.65 -1.21 -0.08
CA GLY A 57 31.29 -1.65 0.23
C GLY A 57 30.78 -1.03 1.53
N ALA A 58 29.52 -0.61 1.54
CA ALA A 58 28.92 0.17 2.62
C ALA A 58 29.09 -0.50 4.00
N LYS A 59 28.85 -1.80 4.11
CA LYS A 59 28.95 -2.55 5.37
C LYS A 59 30.33 -2.52 6.02
N LYS A 60 31.38 -2.65 5.23
CA LYS A 60 32.74 -2.58 5.71
C LYS A 60 33.11 -1.13 6.00
N PHE A 61 32.68 -0.22 5.16
CA PHE A 61 32.91 1.20 5.32
C PHE A 61 32.32 1.75 6.62
N GLU A 62 31.06 1.43 6.93
CA GLU A 62 30.39 1.88 8.16
C GLU A 62 31.14 1.43 9.44
N LYS A 63 31.65 0.21 9.46
CA LYS A 63 32.47 -0.27 10.59
C LYS A 63 33.75 0.54 10.75
N LEU A 64 34.43 0.82 9.63
CA LEU A 64 35.64 1.62 9.62
C LEU A 64 35.34 3.06 10.03
N LEU A 65 34.26 3.64 9.48
CA LEU A 65 33.80 4.99 9.79
C LEU A 65 33.46 5.14 11.27
N TYR A 66 32.76 4.16 11.85
CA TYR A 66 32.45 4.18 13.28
C TYR A 66 33.73 4.21 14.14
N SER A 67 34.71 3.37 13.81
CA SER A 67 36.01 3.34 14.53
C SER A 67 36.77 4.67 14.39
N PHE A 68 36.70 5.30 13.23
CA PHE A 68 37.27 6.62 12.97
C PHE A 68 36.62 7.72 13.81
N LEU A 69 35.27 7.69 13.92
CA LEU A 69 34.50 8.64 14.70
C LEU A 69 34.73 8.46 16.21
N ASP A 70 34.67 7.21 16.70
CA ASP A 70 34.81 6.88 18.11
C ASP A 70 36.19 7.24 18.67
N GLN A 71 37.24 7.09 17.83
CA GLN A 71 38.59 7.54 18.18
C GLN A 71 38.78 9.07 18.08
N GLY A 72 37.77 9.79 17.55
CA GLY A 72 37.83 11.24 17.39
C GLY A 72 38.86 11.71 16.35
N CYS A 73 39.17 10.89 15.34
CA CYS A 73 40.21 11.16 14.33
C CYS A 73 40.00 12.47 13.57
N TYR A 74 38.77 12.89 13.34
CA TYR A 74 38.36 14.13 12.67
C TYR A 74 38.52 15.38 13.53
N ARG A 75 38.71 15.27 14.85
CA ARG A 75 38.73 16.41 15.77
C ARG A 75 39.94 17.33 15.63
N SER A 76 40.95 16.90 14.89
CA SER A 76 42.09 17.75 14.52
C SER A 76 41.82 18.63 13.30
N TRP A 77 40.66 18.43 12.62
CA TRP A 77 40.28 19.23 11.44
C TRP A 77 39.78 20.61 11.83
N VAL A 78 39.71 21.49 10.84
CA VAL A 78 39.02 22.78 10.99
C VAL A 78 37.56 22.55 11.31
N ALA A 79 37.02 23.31 12.26
CA ALA A 79 35.65 23.13 12.74
C ALA A 79 34.95 24.48 12.93
N ASP A 80 33.64 24.42 13.03
CA ASP A 80 32.81 25.54 13.46
C ASP A 80 33.34 26.13 14.76
N SER A 81 33.37 27.48 14.86
CA SER A 81 33.90 28.19 16.03
C SER A 81 33.13 27.88 17.34
N GLN A 82 31.86 27.52 17.23
CA GLN A 82 30.99 27.18 18.35
C GLN A 82 29.91 26.17 17.95
N ILE A 83 29.21 25.58 18.95
CA ILE A 83 28.02 24.79 18.72
C ILE A 83 26.90 25.73 18.29
N ARG A 84 26.27 25.42 17.14
CA ARG A 84 25.15 26.18 16.58
C ARG A 84 23.85 25.48 16.90
N ASN A 85 22.90 26.17 17.52
CA ASN A 85 21.55 25.71 17.70
C ASN A 85 20.75 25.97 16.41
N THR A 86 20.29 24.90 15.78
CA THR A 86 19.52 24.98 14.53
C THR A 86 18.05 24.70 14.80
N GLY A 87 17.16 25.41 14.12
CA GLY A 87 15.71 25.22 14.23
C GLY A 87 15.18 24.23 13.20
N PRO A 88 13.86 24.21 12.93
CA PRO A 88 12.89 25.18 13.46
C PRO A 88 12.50 24.93 14.91
N PHE A 89 12.16 26.01 15.63
CA PHE A 89 11.61 25.95 16.97
C PHE A 89 10.10 26.26 16.93
N ILE A 90 9.27 25.29 17.34
CA ILE A 90 7.82 25.43 17.37
C ILE A 90 7.36 25.23 18.82
N GLY A 91 6.67 26.24 19.37
CA GLY A 91 6.23 26.17 20.78
C GLY A 91 7.37 26.00 21.78
N GLY A 92 8.58 26.45 21.46
CA GLY A 92 9.78 26.32 22.32
C GLY A 92 10.53 24.99 22.21
N ALA A 93 10.02 24.02 21.43
CA ALA A 93 10.70 22.76 21.16
C ALA A 93 11.41 22.80 19.78
N SER A 94 12.59 22.21 19.69
CA SER A 94 13.28 22.06 18.40
C SER A 94 12.70 20.88 17.61
N PHE A 95 12.35 21.13 16.35
CA PHE A 95 11.87 20.14 15.41
C PHE A 95 12.86 19.89 14.26
N GLY A 96 14.06 20.47 14.33
CA GLY A 96 15.10 20.27 13.32
C GLY A 96 15.69 18.87 13.37
N THR A 97 15.99 18.31 12.21
CA THR A 97 16.71 17.03 12.06
C THR A 97 18.08 17.08 12.75
N HIS A 98 18.68 18.27 12.79
CA HIS A 98 19.99 18.52 13.42
C HIS A 98 19.84 19.63 14.48
N ASN A 99 19.40 19.28 15.66
CA ASN A 99 18.94 20.22 16.69
C ASN A 99 20.03 21.23 17.16
N ALA A 100 21.22 20.76 17.43
CA ALA A 100 22.40 21.57 17.71
C ALA A 100 23.63 20.88 17.16
N VAL A 101 24.52 21.62 16.49
CA VAL A 101 25.61 21.00 15.70
C VAL A 101 26.94 21.75 15.84
N LYS A 102 28.02 20.97 15.72
CA LYS A 102 29.39 21.48 15.45
C LYS A 102 29.94 20.68 14.27
N VAL A 103 30.30 21.39 13.19
CA VAL A 103 30.72 20.76 11.93
C VAL A 103 32.21 20.81 11.80
N PHE A 104 32.81 19.70 11.39
CA PHE A 104 34.21 19.52 11.13
C PHE A 104 34.42 19.28 9.63
N TYR A 105 35.44 19.90 9.05
CA TYR A 105 35.71 19.88 7.64
C TYR A 105 37.09 19.23 7.38
N SER A 106 37.13 18.17 6.57
CA SER A 106 38.40 17.60 6.14
C SER A 106 39.25 18.62 5.41
N PRO A 107 40.58 18.45 5.31
CA PRO A 107 41.48 19.41 4.66
C PRO A 107 41.01 19.79 3.24
N GLU A 108 40.48 18.84 2.47
CA GLU A 108 39.99 19.05 1.09
C GLU A 108 38.70 19.88 1.06
N VAL A 109 37.80 19.67 2.03
CA VAL A 109 36.58 20.48 2.15
C VAL A 109 36.95 21.89 2.57
N TRP A 110 37.88 22.05 3.53
CA TRP A 110 38.35 23.37 3.96
C TRP A 110 39.01 24.15 2.84
N ASP A 111 39.87 23.47 2.05
CA ASP A 111 40.50 24.07 0.86
C ASP A 111 39.44 24.58 -0.12
N TRP A 112 38.42 23.78 -0.39
CA TRP A 112 37.31 24.15 -1.27
C TRP A 112 36.52 25.36 -0.73
N LEU A 113 36.26 25.40 0.58
CA LEU A 113 35.55 26.51 1.23
C LEU A 113 36.35 27.80 1.25
N LYS A 114 37.62 27.73 1.69
CA LYS A 114 38.44 28.90 2.04
C LYS A 114 39.30 29.40 0.87
N HIS A 115 40.00 28.52 0.22
CA HIS A 115 40.99 28.88 -0.80
C HIS A 115 40.39 28.90 -2.21
N ARG A 116 39.49 27.96 -2.50
CA ARG A 116 38.83 27.87 -3.79
C ARG A 116 37.48 28.63 -3.85
N ASN A 117 37.05 29.27 -2.76
CA ASN A 117 35.79 30.04 -2.67
C ASN A 117 34.59 29.27 -3.24
N ARG A 118 34.49 27.97 -2.90
CA ARG A 118 33.46 27.03 -3.36
C ARG A 118 33.46 26.81 -4.89
N GLU A 119 34.56 27.05 -5.57
CA GLU A 119 34.70 26.78 -7.01
C GLU A 119 35.20 25.36 -7.29
N GLY A 120 34.67 24.78 -8.37
CA GLY A 120 34.93 23.39 -8.75
C GLY A 120 34.29 22.38 -7.80
N GLN A 121 34.62 21.11 -7.94
CA GLN A 121 34.08 20.00 -7.13
C GLN A 121 34.99 19.72 -5.92
N ILE A 122 34.36 19.23 -4.86
CA ILE A 122 35.04 18.64 -3.70
C ILE A 122 35.65 17.28 -4.14
N PRO A 123 36.91 16.98 -3.85
CA PRO A 123 37.51 15.71 -4.25
C PRO A 123 36.93 14.49 -3.57
N ASP A 124 36.95 13.33 -4.24
CA ASP A 124 36.56 12.04 -3.66
C ASP A 124 37.35 11.73 -2.39
N GLY A 125 36.72 11.14 -1.40
CA GLY A 125 37.29 10.84 -0.08
C GLY A 125 37.22 11.99 0.93
N ALA A 126 36.92 13.21 0.49
CA ALA A 126 36.68 14.34 1.37
C ALA A 126 35.49 14.11 2.28
N MET A 127 35.53 14.63 3.52
CA MET A 127 34.50 14.38 4.52
C MET A 127 34.04 15.65 5.23
N ILE A 128 32.74 15.69 5.54
CA ILE A 128 32.12 16.63 6.48
C ILE A 128 31.55 15.80 7.63
N VAL A 129 32.08 16.02 8.85
CA VAL A 129 31.57 15.36 10.07
C VAL A 129 30.82 16.38 10.91
N LYS A 130 29.58 16.10 11.20
CA LYS A 130 28.71 16.96 11.99
C LYS A 130 28.41 16.26 13.33
N GLU A 131 28.96 16.77 14.41
CA GLU A 131 28.56 16.38 15.77
C GLU A 131 27.18 16.96 16.09
N MET A 132 26.31 16.14 16.65
CA MET A 132 24.94 16.52 17.04
C MET A 132 24.79 16.49 18.55
N PHE A 133 24.06 17.47 19.07
CA PHE A 133 23.83 17.65 20.51
C PHE A 133 22.34 17.86 20.78
N PRO A 134 21.84 17.50 21.99
CA PRO A 134 20.48 17.89 22.42
C PRO A 134 20.35 19.41 22.43
N SER A 135 19.25 19.95 21.88
CA SER A 135 19.03 21.41 21.86
C SER A 135 18.19 21.87 23.06
N PRO A 136 18.46 23.03 23.62
CA PRO A 136 19.58 23.94 23.32
C PRO A 136 20.91 23.39 23.87
N ALA A 137 21.96 23.51 23.07
CA ALA A 137 23.30 23.05 23.44
C ALA A 137 24.28 24.20 23.62
N LYS A 138 25.32 23.97 24.41
CA LYS A 138 26.43 24.84 24.66
C LYS A 138 27.75 24.05 24.72
N GLU A 139 28.86 24.71 24.75
CA GLU A 139 30.15 24.06 24.91
C GLU A 139 30.15 23.16 26.14
N GLY A 140 30.64 21.93 25.99
CA GLY A 140 30.59 20.89 27.03
C GLY A 140 29.29 20.05 27.05
N SER A 141 28.32 20.30 26.18
CA SER A 141 27.16 19.41 25.97
C SER A 141 27.62 18.02 25.51
N LYS A 142 26.92 16.96 25.98
CA LYS A 142 27.23 15.58 25.61
C LYS A 142 26.81 15.31 24.18
N LEU A 143 27.73 14.74 23.41
CA LEU A 143 27.47 14.28 22.05
C LEU A 143 26.35 13.22 22.01
N SER A 144 25.38 13.41 21.16
CA SER A 144 24.26 12.47 20.95
C SER A 144 24.45 11.59 19.69
N ALA A 145 24.96 12.16 18.62
CA ALA A 145 25.14 11.44 17.36
C ALA A 145 26.12 12.19 16.43
N TRP A 146 26.46 11.54 15.32
CA TRP A 146 27.15 12.14 14.17
C TRP A 146 26.26 11.99 12.92
N THR A 147 26.29 12.98 12.04
CA THR A 147 25.90 12.86 10.64
C THR A 147 27.09 13.16 9.76
N ILE A 148 27.31 12.32 8.78
CA ILE A 148 28.54 12.34 7.97
C ILE A 148 28.18 12.38 6.49
N MET A 149 28.92 13.22 5.75
CA MET A 149 28.94 13.25 4.30
C MET A 149 30.32 12.83 3.84
N VAL A 150 30.42 11.83 2.96
CA VAL A 150 31.68 11.38 2.36
C VAL A 150 31.58 11.55 0.85
N LYS A 151 32.46 12.31 0.26
CA LYS A 151 32.47 12.51 -1.19
C LYS A 151 32.85 11.22 -1.91
N ASP A 152 31.96 10.72 -2.76
CA ASP A 152 32.18 9.52 -3.56
C ASP A 152 31.32 9.60 -4.84
N GLN A 153 31.86 10.18 -5.87
CA GLN A 153 31.16 10.46 -7.13
C GLN A 153 30.72 9.19 -7.87
N LYS A 154 31.30 8.03 -7.55
CA LYS A 154 30.94 6.77 -8.21
C LYS A 154 29.66 6.15 -7.63
N GLY A 155 29.27 6.53 -6.41
CA GLY A 155 28.20 5.84 -5.68
C GLY A 155 26.78 6.31 -6.01
N ALA A 156 26.60 7.61 -6.27
CA ALA A 156 25.28 8.19 -6.56
C ALA A 156 25.39 9.46 -7.42
N TYR A 157 24.24 9.92 -7.93
CA TYR A 157 24.15 11.11 -8.77
C TYR A 157 24.58 12.39 -8.05
N ASP A 158 24.19 12.54 -6.77
CA ASP A 158 24.59 13.67 -5.92
C ASP A 158 26.08 13.60 -5.53
N GLY A 159 26.72 12.46 -5.75
CA GLY A 159 28.15 12.25 -5.49
C GLY A 159 28.51 12.15 -4.01
N TRP A 160 27.55 11.86 -3.13
CA TRP A 160 27.77 11.76 -1.70
C TRP A 160 27.27 10.43 -1.12
N TYR A 161 28.06 9.89 -0.19
CA TYR A 161 27.62 8.86 0.76
C TYR A 161 27.20 9.55 2.05
N TRP A 162 26.05 9.15 2.58
CA TRP A 162 25.43 9.71 3.77
C TRP A 162 25.45 8.69 4.90
N SER A 163 25.75 9.12 6.12
CA SER A 163 25.74 8.22 7.27
C SER A 163 25.24 8.94 8.53
N TYR A 164 24.53 8.21 9.36
CA TYR A 164 24.16 8.56 10.72
C TYR A 164 24.75 7.53 11.67
N GLN A 165 25.50 7.99 12.68
CA GLN A 165 26.11 7.15 13.70
C GLN A 165 25.85 7.74 15.08
N ALA A 166 25.72 6.89 16.13
CA ALA A 166 25.59 7.32 17.51
C ALA A 166 26.63 6.65 18.41
N PRO A 167 27.15 7.32 19.44
CA PRO A 167 28.09 6.70 20.38
C PRO A 167 27.50 5.43 21.01
N GLY A 168 28.22 4.31 20.90
CA GLY A 168 27.79 3.02 21.42
C GLY A 168 26.76 2.28 20.54
N TYR A 169 26.29 2.88 19.46
CA TYR A 169 25.46 2.21 18.46
C TYR A 169 26.37 1.62 17.39
N VAL A 170 26.27 0.34 17.18
CA VAL A 170 26.88 -0.35 16.04
C VAL A 170 25.75 -1.02 15.28
N SER A 171 25.46 -0.52 14.10
CA SER A 171 24.52 -1.19 13.22
C SER A 171 25.00 -2.61 12.91
N GLU A 172 24.16 -3.60 13.11
CA GLU A 172 24.47 -4.99 12.76
C GLU A 172 24.59 -5.17 11.25
N ASN A 173 23.95 -4.29 10.48
CA ASN A 173 23.89 -4.38 9.03
C ASN A 173 23.80 -3.01 8.33
N PRO A 174 24.84 -2.15 8.43
CA PRO A 174 24.77 -0.76 8.00
C PRO A 174 24.43 -0.57 6.51
N ALA A 175 24.82 -1.52 5.67
CA ALA A 175 24.51 -1.46 4.23
C ALA A 175 23.01 -1.66 3.93
N ILE A 176 22.27 -2.14 4.91
CA ILE A 176 20.89 -2.56 4.79
C ILE A 176 19.98 -1.76 5.73
N ASP A 177 20.55 -1.11 6.74
CA ASP A 177 19.82 -0.28 7.70
C ASP A 177 19.46 1.08 7.07
N TYR A 178 18.91 1.00 5.85
CA TYR A 178 18.21 2.13 5.30
C TYR A 178 17.09 2.57 6.27
N PRO A 179 16.93 3.88 6.58
CA PRO A 179 17.52 5.03 5.87
C PRO A 179 18.77 5.64 6.51
N ASP A 180 19.45 5.00 7.45
CA ASP A 180 20.48 5.62 8.26
C ASP A 180 21.80 5.84 7.53
N SER A 181 22.18 4.93 6.63
CA SER A 181 23.46 5.02 5.89
C SER A 181 23.30 4.52 4.44
N GLY A 182 23.97 5.17 3.49
CA GLY A 182 23.98 4.76 2.09
C GLY A 182 24.12 5.91 1.09
N PHE A 183 23.92 5.57 -0.19
CA PHE A 183 23.84 6.51 -1.29
C PHE A 183 22.37 6.91 -1.57
N GLY A 184 22.13 8.16 -1.96
CA GLY A 184 20.80 8.62 -2.37
C GLY A 184 19.73 8.57 -1.28
N LEU A 185 20.10 8.90 -0.04
CA LEU A 185 19.21 8.83 1.10
C LEU A 185 18.30 10.04 1.26
N TYR A 186 17.37 9.94 2.21
CA TYR A 186 16.44 11.01 2.60
C TYR A 186 17.14 12.32 3.02
N CYS A 187 18.41 12.30 3.35
CA CYS A 187 19.23 13.49 3.64
C CYS A 187 19.15 14.52 2.51
N LEU A 188 19.01 14.05 1.27
CA LEU A 188 18.84 14.90 0.09
C LEU A 188 17.59 15.77 0.14
N ARG A 189 16.58 15.44 0.93
CA ARG A 189 15.40 16.28 1.17
C ARG A 189 15.77 17.75 1.44
N CYS A 190 16.73 17.95 2.34
CA CYS A 190 17.23 19.25 2.70
C CYS A 190 18.41 19.67 1.82
N HIS A 191 19.36 18.76 1.67
CA HIS A 191 20.64 19.07 1.04
C HIS A 191 20.55 19.36 -0.47
N ALA A 192 19.51 18.88 -1.15
CA ALA A 192 19.23 19.24 -2.56
C ALA A 192 18.87 20.70 -2.79
N SER A 193 18.56 21.45 -1.72
CA SER A 193 18.31 22.89 -1.75
C SER A 193 19.60 23.73 -1.65
N ALA A 194 20.77 23.11 -1.48
CA ALA A 194 22.06 23.78 -1.53
C ALA A 194 22.44 24.11 -2.99
N GLU A 195 23.14 25.24 -3.19
CA GLU A 195 23.57 25.67 -4.53
C GLU A 195 24.62 24.75 -5.16
N LYS A 196 25.60 24.30 -4.36
CA LYS A 196 26.74 23.49 -4.82
C LYS A 196 27.06 22.39 -3.80
N GLU A 197 27.43 21.22 -4.30
CA GLU A 197 28.00 20.13 -3.48
C GLU A 197 27.11 19.68 -2.32
N SER A 198 25.79 19.81 -2.44
CA SER A 198 24.81 19.40 -1.43
C SER A 198 25.14 19.88 -0.01
N THR A 199 25.86 21.00 0.15
CA THR A 199 26.24 21.51 1.47
C THR A 199 26.01 23.02 1.60
N PHE A 200 25.52 23.42 2.78
CA PHE A 200 25.34 24.82 3.20
C PHE A 200 26.55 25.34 3.99
N SER A 201 27.65 24.63 4.00
CA SER A 201 28.87 25.00 4.73
C SER A 201 29.43 26.34 4.26
N THR A 202 29.85 27.19 5.21
CA THR A 202 30.36 28.52 4.96
C THR A 202 31.58 28.82 5.84
N VAL A 203 32.53 29.61 5.34
CA VAL A 203 33.69 30.10 6.09
C VAL A 203 33.26 30.88 7.34
N LYS A 204 32.13 31.58 7.31
CA LYS A 204 31.58 32.31 8.46
C LYS A 204 31.34 31.47 9.70
N ASN A 205 31.06 30.19 9.54
CA ASN A 205 30.87 29.27 10.68
C ASN A 205 32.19 29.00 11.42
N VAL A 206 33.33 29.17 10.75
CA VAL A 206 34.69 28.93 11.28
C VAL A 206 35.35 30.23 11.71
N GLU A 207 35.33 31.26 10.87
CA GLU A 207 36.12 32.48 11.03
C GLU A 207 35.27 33.72 11.32
N GLY A 208 33.94 33.64 11.28
CA GLY A 208 33.02 34.75 11.47
C GLY A 208 32.04 34.54 12.61
N ASP A 209 30.91 35.23 12.54
CA ASP A 209 29.78 35.06 13.45
C ASP A 209 28.84 34.01 12.90
N PRO A 210 28.85 32.76 13.39
CA PRO A 210 27.98 31.71 12.94
C PRO A 210 26.53 32.00 13.33
N ILE A 211 25.61 31.83 12.38
CA ILE A 211 24.20 32.09 12.60
C ILE A 211 23.56 30.89 13.37
N SER A 212 22.94 31.19 14.51
CA SER A 212 22.04 30.28 15.20
C SER A 212 20.61 30.62 14.80
N PHE A 213 19.86 29.62 14.32
CA PHE A 213 18.53 29.86 13.77
C PHE A 213 17.44 29.61 14.80
N PHE A 214 16.66 30.66 15.09
CA PHE A 214 15.42 30.58 15.85
C PHE A 214 14.30 31.05 14.93
N ILE A 215 13.68 30.15 14.22
CA ILE A 215 12.57 30.48 13.33
C ILE A 215 11.30 29.89 13.93
N SER A 216 10.34 30.79 14.22
CA SER A 216 8.96 30.35 14.47
C SER A 216 8.39 29.90 13.14
N ALA A 217 7.98 28.67 13.03
CA ALA A 217 7.20 28.22 11.87
C ALA A 217 5.96 29.12 11.76
N PRO A 218 5.55 29.52 10.53
CA PRO A 218 4.30 30.25 10.35
C PRO A 218 3.17 29.46 11.01
N THR A 219 2.40 30.11 11.87
CA THR A 219 1.21 29.53 12.48
C THR A 219 0.29 29.07 11.36
N MET A 220 0.16 27.77 11.19
CA MET A 220 -0.92 27.24 10.36
C MET A 220 -2.23 27.69 11.00
N GLN A 221 -3.11 28.30 10.23
CA GLN A 221 -4.45 28.58 10.73
C GLN A 221 -5.11 27.25 11.08
N PRO A 222 -5.68 27.10 12.29
CA PRO A 222 -6.44 25.91 12.60
C PRO A 222 -7.59 25.80 11.60
N LEU A 223 -7.76 24.61 11.04
CA LEU A 223 -8.93 24.28 10.23
C LEU A 223 -10.21 24.42 11.11
N PRO A 224 -11.37 24.78 10.52
CA PRO A 224 -12.60 24.89 11.28
C PRO A 224 -12.94 23.56 11.98
N PRO A 225 -13.55 23.59 13.18
CA PRO A 225 -13.88 22.36 13.89
C PRO A 225 -14.83 21.49 13.07
N PRO A 226 -14.65 20.16 13.08
CA PRO A 226 -15.44 19.23 12.30
C PRO A 226 -16.95 19.29 12.66
N THR A 227 -17.79 19.06 11.67
CA THR A 227 -19.25 19.01 11.83
C THR A 227 -19.71 17.80 12.66
N LYS A 228 -20.98 17.75 13.10
CA LYS A 228 -21.48 16.61 13.91
C LYS A 228 -21.37 15.25 13.19
N ASP A 229 -21.56 15.22 11.87
CA ASP A 229 -21.45 14.00 11.07
C ASP A 229 -19.99 13.55 10.95
N GLU A 230 -19.05 14.50 10.90
CA GLU A 230 -17.61 14.25 10.91
C GLU A 230 -17.13 13.74 12.26
N HIS A 231 -17.72 14.21 13.38
CA HIS A 231 -17.44 13.65 14.72
C HIS A 231 -17.83 12.17 14.82
N GLN A 232 -18.91 11.74 14.16
CA GLN A 232 -19.32 10.34 14.14
C GLN A 232 -18.38 9.48 13.26
N GLN A 233 -17.88 10.03 12.17
CA GLN A 233 -16.84 9.40 11.35
C GLN A 233 -15.51 9.29 12.11
N ILE A 234 -15.12 10.33 12.84
CA ILE A 234 -13.95 10.32 13.72
C ILE A 234 -14.10 9.30 14.85
N ALA A 235 -15.30 9.15 15.42
CA ALA A 235 -15.56 8.15 16.45
C ALA A 235 -15.45 6.72 15.90
N ASN A 236 -15.98 6.45 14.72
CA ASN A 236 -15.81 5.16 14.02
C ASN A 236 -14.34 4.88 13.69
N THR A 237 -13.57 5.91 13.32
CA THR A 237 -12.12 5.80 13.12
C THR A 237 -11.37 5.55 14.44
N LYS A 238 -11.92 5.96 15.60
CA LYS A 238 -11.36 5.66 16.93
C LYS A 238 -11.41 4.18 17.31
N GLU A 239 -12.47 3.48 16.91
CA GLU A 239 -12.55 2.02 17.08
C GLU A 239 -11.52 1.31 16.21
N ILE A 240 -11.25 1.81 15.02
CA ILE A 240 -10.24 1.31 14.08
C ILE A 240 -8.80 1.68 14.54
N ARG A 241 -8.61 2.80 15.23
CA ARG A 241 -7.33 3.26 15.78
C ARG A 241 -6.88 2.52 17.06
N GLY A 242 -7.67 1.61 17.56
CA GLY A 242 -7.41 0.86 18.80
C GLY A 242 -6.26 -0.13 18.79
N GLY A 243 -5.48 -0.17 17.69
CA GLY A 243 -4.35 -1.06 17.51
C GLY A 243 -4.52 -1.95 16.26
N PRO A 244 -3.53 -2.81 15.95
CA PRO A 244 -3.63 -3.76 14.86
C PRO A 244 -4.90 -4.61 15.03
N PHE A 245 -5.59 -4.93 13.92
CA PHE A 245 -6.82 -5.74 13.92
C PHE A 245 -6.61 -7.19 14.42
N GLY A 246 -5.47 -7.50 14.92
CA GLY A 246 -5.13 -8.76 15.53
C GLY A 246 -3.67 -9.13 15.32
N THR A 247 -3.20 -10.06 16.10
CA THR A 247 -1.92 -10.72 15.89
C THR A 247 -2.16 -12.09 15.27
N ALA A 248 -1.25 -12.52 14.42
CA ALA A 248 -1.26 -13.86 13.85
C ALA A 248 -1.43 -14.95 14.93
N ARG A 249 -2.19 -15.97 14.64
CA ARG A 249 -2.34 -17.13 15.52
C ARG A 249 -1.01 -17.86 15.64
N LYS A 250 -0.72 -18.39 16.83
CA LYS A 250 0.49 -19.21 17.05
C LYS A 250 0.37 -20.61 16.44
N THR A 251 -0.86 -21.09 16.27
CA THR A 251 -1.18 -22.40 15.69
C THR A 251 -2.22 -22.21 14.59
N PRO A 252 -2.24 -23.10 13.59
CA PRO A 252 -3.27 -23.07 12.56
C PRO A 252 -4.68 -23.12 13.15
N GLU A 253 -5.60 -22.40 12.52
CA GLU A 253 -7.02 -22.40 12.88
C GLU A 253 -7.63 -23.79 12.63
N PRO A 254 -8.21 -24.47 13.64
CA PRO A 254 -8.75 -25.81 13.49
C PRO A 254 -9.85 -25.91 12.43
N SER A 255 -10.73 -24.91 12.34
CA SER A 255 -11.80 -24.87 11.33
C SER A 255 -11.22 -24.76 9.91
N PHE A 256 -10.09 -24.07 9.74
CA PHE A 256 -9.37 -24.01 8.47
C PHE A 256 -8.81 -25.39 8.07
N LEU A 257 -8.19 -26.09 9.02
CA LEU A 257 -7.66 -27.45 8.78
C LEU A 257 -8.76 -28.47 8.46
N ASN A 258 -9.95 -28.30 9.05
CA ASN A 258 -11.10 -29.16 8.78
C ASN A 258 -11.70 -28.90 7.39
N LEU A 259 -11.72 -27.64 6.96
CA LEU A 259 -12.25 -27.26 5.64
C LEU A 259 -11.32 -27.68 4.50
N PHE A 260 -10.00 -27.48 4.68
CA PHE A 260 -8.98 -27.78 3.67
C PHE A 260 -8.14 -28.99 4.08
N LYS A 261 -8.42 -30.14 3.47
CA LYS A 261 -7.63 -31.36 3.73
C LYS A 261 -6.38 -31.41 2.84
N GLY A 262 -5.30 -31.98 3.38
CA GLY A 262 -4.06 -32.20 2.63
C GLY A 262 -3.29 -30.91 2.31
N LEU A 263 -3.38 -29.93 3.19
CA LEU A 263 -2.63 -28.66 3.07
C LEU A 263 -1.12 -28.90 3.03
N PRO A 264 -0.38 -28.17 2.18
CA PRO A 264 1.09 -28.21 2.14
C PRO A 264 1.69 -27.35 3.28
N LEU A 265 1.32 -27.65 4.54
CA LEU A 265 1.82 -26.90 5.70
C LEU A 265 3.28 -27.27 6.00
N VAL A 266 4.06 -26.26 6.30
CA VAL A 266 5.43 -26.38 6.75
C VAL A 266 5.62 -25.60 8.06
N PRO A 267 6.60 -25.97 8.91
CA PRO A 267 6.97 -25.16 10.08
C PRO A 267 7.40 -23.74 9.66
N LEU A 268 7.22 -22.74 10.53
CA LEU A 268 7.61 -21.34 10.30
C LEU A 268 9.07 -21.19 9.82
N THR A 269 9.96 -22.04 10.31
CA THR A 269 11.39 -22.03 9.93
C THR A 269 11.66 -22.44 8.48
N GLN A 270 10.70 -23.11 7.83
CA GLN A 270 10.78 -23.54 6.42
C GLN A 270 9.95 -22.64 5.49
N VAL A 271 9.14 -21.75 6.03
CA VAL A 271 8.37 -20.79 5.22
C VAL A 271 9.34 -19.85 4.51
N LYS A 272 9.27 -19.83 3.17
CA LYS A 272 10.12 -18.97 2.35
C LYS A 272 9.74 -17.49 2.55
N ARG A 273 10.71 -16.68 2.92
CA ARG A 273 10.55 -15.25 3.21
C ARG A 273 10.99 -14.39 2.02
N PHE A 274 10.36 -13.22 1.87
CA PHE A 274 10.90 -12.21 0.99
C PHE A 274 12.08 -11.48 1.66
N PRO A 275 13.05 -10.99 0.87
CA PRO A 275 14.02 -10.01 1.36
C PRO A 275 13.30 -8.79 1.94
N GLY A 276 13.82 -8.23 3.03
CA GLY A 276 13.25 -7.04 3.65
C GLY A 276 13.29 -5.80 2.74
N GLU A 277 12.41 -4.82 2.97
CA GLU A 277 12.37 -3.55 2.20
C GLU A 277 13.69 -2.79 2.21
N SER A 278 14.50 -2.93 3.26
CA SER A 278 15.82 -2.32 3.36
C SER A 278 16.79 -2.76 2.25
N PHE A 279 16.53 -3.91 1.61
CA PHE A 279 17.27 -4.37 0.43
C PHE A 279 16.79 -3.75 -0.89
N ASP A 280 15.64 -3.05 -0.87
CA ASP A 280 15.01 -2.49 -2.07
C ASP A 280 15.46 -1.04 -2.30
N HIS A 281 16.74 -0.88 -2.60
CA HIS A 281 17.39 0.42 -2.75
C HIS A 281 18.21 0.49 -4.04
N VAL A 282 17.64 1.11 -5.07
CA VAL A 282 18.30 1.36 -6.36
C VAL A 282 18.36 2.86 -6.60
N THR A 283 19.57 3.42 -6.63
CA THR A 283 19.83 4.85 -6.76
C THR A 283 20.17 5.26 -8.20
N ALA A 284 20.10 6.56 -8.49
CA ALA A 284 20.67 7.11 -9.69
C ALA A 284 22.21 7.10 -9.61
N GLY A 285 22.85 6.60 -10.67
CA GLY A 285 24.30 6.65 -10.79
C GLY A 285 24.84 8.05 -11.16
N PRO A 286 26.16 8.22 -11.25
CA PRO A 286 26.81 9.52 -11.49
C PRO A 286 26.34 10.22 -12.77
N GLY A 287 25.98 9.47 -13.81
CA GLY A 287 25.44 10.01 -15.06
C GLY A 287 23.94 10.33 -15.05
N GLY A 288 23.31 10.23 -13.88
CA GLY A 288 21.86 10.32 -13.72
C GLY A 288 21.15 8.96 -13.89
N PRO A 289 19.83 8.93 -13.81
CA PRO A 289 19.06 7.70 -13.88
C PRO A 289 19.14 7.07 -15.28
N GLN A 290 19.62 5.83 -15.36
CA GLN A 290 19.70 5.05 -16.59
C GLN A 290 18.48 4.14 -16.79
N GLY A 291 17.55 4.13 -15.81
CA GLY A 291 16.36 3.28 -15.83
C GLY A 291 15.42 3.62 -14.70
N PHE A 292 14.85 2.58 -14.10
CA PHE A 292 13.99 2.73 -12.94
C PHE A 292 14.83 2.88 -11.66
N LEU A 293 14.32 3.71 -10.75
CA LEU A 293 14.78 3.85 -9.37
C LEU A 293 13.69 3.33 -8.44
N THR A 294 14.09 2.79 -7.29
CA THR A 294 13.12 2.39 -6.27
C THR A 294 12.45 3.60 -5.61
N SER A 295 11.28 3.39 -5.04
CA SER A 295 10.49 4.43 -4.36
C SER A 295 11.21 5.08 -3.18
N SER A 296 12.22 4.40 -2.62
CA SER A 296 13.12 4.94 -1.60
C SER A 296 13.75 6.27 -2.00
N GLN A 297 13.97 6.49 -3.31
CA GLN A 297 14.49 7.76 -3.84
C GLN A 297 13.47 8.91 -3.80
N CYS A 298 12.18 8.58 -3.64
CA CYS A 298 11.09 9.57 -3.51
C CYS A 298 10.76 9.85 -2.04
N LEU A 299 11.07 8.91 -1.14
CA LEU A 299 10.75 8.93 0.28
C LEU A 299 11.11 10.26 0.96
N GLY A 300 12.32 10.74 0.77
CA GLY A 300 12.81 11.94 1.47
C GLY A 300 11.93 13.17 1.26
N CYS A 301 11.52 13.41 0.02
CA CYS A 301 10.74 14.60 -0.34
C CYS A 301 9.22 14.38 -0.34
N HIS A 302 8.75 13.13 -0.55
CA HIS A 302 7.33 12.80 -0.67
C HIS A 302 6.79 12.00 0.52
N SER A 303 7.42 12.10 1.69
CA SER A 303 6.93 11.62 2.99
C SER A 303 6.52 12.77 3.88
N ALA A 304 5.79 12.47 4.94
CA ALA A 304 5.42 13.48 5.94
C ALA A 304 6.61 13.86 6.82
N SER A 305 6.58 15.09 7.32
CA SER A 305 7.52 15.55 8.35
C SER A 305 6.88 16.54 9.31
N LYS A 306 7.34 16.51 10.57
CA LYS A 306 6.93 17.49 11.59
C LYS A 306 7.45 18.90 11.26
N GLU A 307 8.66 18.99 10.77
CA GLU A 307 9.35 20.27 10.56
C GLU A 307 8.56 21.16 9.60
N ASN A 308 8.01 20.59 8.55
CA ASN A 308 7.26 21.31 7.52
C ASN A 308 5.76 21.14 7.64
N MET A 309 5.29 20.31 8.58
CA MET A 309 3.88 19.88 8.67
C MET A 309 3.33 19.36 7.33
N ALA A 310 4.22 18.88 6.45
CA ALA A 310 3.85 18.41 5.13
C ALA A 310 3.12 17.07 5.26
N PHE A 311 2.00 16.95 4.56
CA PHE A 311 1.20 15.72 4.44
C PHE A 311 0.68 15.13 5.77
N LEU A 312 0.74 15.86 6.88
CA LEU A 312 0.17 15.42 8.15
C LEU A 312 -1.26 15.93 8.30
N PHE A 313 -2.16 14.99 8.53
CA PHE A 313 -3.52 15.30 8.93
C PHE A 313 -3.58 15.28 10.47
N THR A 314 -3.73 16.46 11.06
CA THR A 314 -3.66 16.68 12.52
C THR A 314 -5.02 16.87 13.15
N GLU A 315 -6.08 16.94 12.37
CA GLU A 315 -7.43 17.08 12.86
C GLU A 315 -7.93 15.78 13.50
N GLY A 316 -8.39 15.91 14.70
CA GLY A 316 -8.91 14.79 15.47
C GLY A 316 -7.95 14.28 16.55
N PRO A 317 -8.26 13.12 17.18
CA PRO A 317 -7.46 12.59 18.26
C PRO A 317 -6.07 12.15 17.78
N GLN A 318 -5.06 12.50 18.55
CA GLN A 318 -3.68 12.03 18.40
C GLN A 318 -3.61 10.49 18.38
N PRO A 319 -2.66 9.87 17.63
CA PRO A 319 -1.57 10.48 16.87
C PRO A 319 -2.00 11.00 15.48
N PRO A 320 -1.23 11.91 14.86
CA PRO A 320 -1.51 12.42 13.52
C PRO A 320 -1.45 11.32 12.46
N ILE A 321 -2.17 11.53 11.35
CA ILE A 321 -2.21 10.59 10.23
C ILE A 321 -1.30 11.11 9.12
N ASN A 322 -0.44 10.25 8.63
CA ASN A 322 0.45 10.52 7.51
C ASN A 322 -0.27 10.21 6.19
N LEU A 323 -0.62 11.25 5.44
CA LEU A 323 -1.27 11.17 4.12
C LEU A 323 -0.29 11.46 2.98
N SER A 324 1.01 11.25 3.20
CA SER A 324 2.00 11.48 2.16
C SER A 324 1.89 10.45 1.02
N PRO A 325 2.29 10.83 -0.20
CA PRO A 325 2.27 9.92 -1.34
C PRO A 325 3.00 8.62 -1.08
N TYR A 326 4.17 8.70 -0.46
CA TYR A 326 4.99 7.52 -0.17
C TYR A 326 4.31 6.57 0.84
N THR A 327 3.85 7.09 1.99
CA THR A 327 3.29 6.25 3.06
C THR A 327 2.00 5.57 2.65
N GLU A 328 1.10 6.29 1.95
CA GLU A 328 -0.14 5.70 1.47
C GLU A 328 0.08 4.67 0.37
N TRP A 329 0.91 5.00 -0.64
CA TRP A 329 1.24 4.06 -1.71
C TRP A 329 1.90 2.78 -1.19
N ARG A 330 2.89 2.90 -0.32
CA ARG A 330 3.62 1.78 0.26
C ARG A 330 2.73 0.81 1.02
N ALA A 331 1.64 1.29 1.62
CA ALA A 331 0.63 0.50 2.33
C ALA A 331 -0.52 0.03 1.41
N SER A 332 -0.49 0.33 0.12
CA SER A 332 -1.50 -0.11 -0.84
C SER A 332 -1.15 -1.47 -1.44
N MET A 333 -2.18 -2.20 -1.93
CA MET A 333 -1.95 -3.46 -2.65
C MET A 333 -1.11 -3.27 -3.92
N MET A 334 -1.07 -2.08 -4.50
CA MET A 334 -0.19 -1.79 -5.65
C MET A 334 1.27 -1.65 -5.23
N GLY A 335 1.56 -0.94 -4.13
CA GLY A 335 2.90 -0.87 -3.56
C GLY A 335 3.41 -2.23 -3.06
N LEU A 336 2.50 -3.09 -2.61
CA LEU A 336 2.80 -4.42 -2.09
C LEU A 336 2.77 -5.53 -3.16
N ALA A 337 2.43 -5.21 -4.43
CA ALA A 337 2.18 -6.18 -5.49
C ALA A 337 3.34 -7.15 -5.74
N GLY A 338 4.59 -6.69 -5.63
CA GLY A 338 5.78 -7.52 -5.82
C GLY A 338 6.01 -8.55 -4.71
N ARG A 339 5.25 -8.47 -3.60
CA ARG A 339 5.34 -9.33 -2.41
C ARG A 339 4.03 -10.04 -2.08
N ASP A 340 3.00 -9.89 -2.94
CA ASP A 340 1.67 -10.45 -2.72
C ASP A 340 1.70 -11.99 -2.70
N PRO A 341 1.44 -12.65 -1.55
CA PRO A 341 1.52 -14.10 -1.43
C PRO A 341 0.48 -14.82 -2.28
N ILE A 342 -0.65 -14.16 -2.59
CA ILE A 342 -1.71 -14.71 -3.44
C ILE A 342 -1.23 -14.76 -4.89
N PHE A 343 -0.64 -13.67 -5.36
CA PHE A 343 -0.04 -13.61 -6.70
C PHE A 343 1.05 -14.69 -6.88
N HIS A 344 1.96 -14.83 -5.94
CA HIS A 344 3.04 -15.81 -6.03
C HIS A 344 2.55 -17.26 -6.05
N ALA A 345 1.55 -17.59 -5.22
CA ALA A 345 0.93 -18.91 -5.21
C ALA A 345 0.11 -19.19 -6.49
N GLN A 346 -0.55 -18.16 -7.05
CA GLN A 346 -1.21 -18.26 -8.35
C GLN A 346 -0.19 -18.58 -9.45
N LEU A 347 0.90 -17.81 -9.52
CA LEU A 347 1.96 -18.00 -10.51
C LEU A 347 2.60 -19.40 -10.41
N GLU A 348 2.86 -19.88 -9.18
CA GLU A 348 3.33 -21.25 -8.95
C GLU A 348 2.34 -22.28 -9.50
N SER A 349 1.05 -22.10 -9.25
CA SER A 349 0.00 -22.99 -9.76
C SER A 349 -0.09 -22.99 -11.28
N GLU A 350 -0.01 -21.82 -11.91
CA GLU A 350 0.01 -21.71 -13.39
C GLU A 350 1.20 -22.45 -14.00
N LYS A 351 2.39 -22.28 -13.42
CA LYS A 351 3.62 -22.95 -13.84
C LYS A 351 3.56 -24.47 -13.60
N THR A 352 2.93 -24.92 -12.52
CA THR A 352 2.72 -26.35 -12.23
C THR A 352 1.79 -26.98 -13.26
N LEU A 353 0.72 -26.28 -13.66
CA LEU A 353 -0.21 -26.77 -14.67
C LEU A 353 0.39 -26.75 -16.09
N ARG A 354 1.30 -25.82 -16.38
CA ARG A 354 1.87 -25.58 -17.70
C ARG A 354 3.37 -25.32 -17.65
N PRO A 355 4.18 -26.33 -17.29
CA PRO A 355 5.61 -26.12 -17.05
C PRO A 355 6.37 -25.68 -18.31
N THR A 356 5.90 -26.00 -19.50
CA THR A 356 6.49 -25.55 -20.78
C THR A 356 6.31 -24.05 -21.03
N GLN A 357 5.39 -23.40 -20.31
CA GLN A 357 5.10 -21.98 -20.41
C GLN A 357 5.68 -21.15 -19.25
N ALA A 358 6.51 -21.75 -18.37
CA ALA A 358 6.98 -21.11 -17.15
C ALA A 358 7.65 -19.75 -17.39
N GLY A 359 8.56 -19.66 -18.37
CA GLY A 359 9.23 -18.38 -18.68
C GLY A 359 8.28 -17.32 -19.29
N PHE A 360 7.31 -17.72 -20.09
CA PHE A 360 6.27 -16.82 -20.61
C PHE A 360 5.41 -16.28 -19.46
N LEU A 361 5.01 -17.15 -18.53
CA LEU A 361 4.17 -16.81 -17.38
C LEU A 361 4.91 -15.84 -16.46
N ASP A 362 6.15 -16.15 -16.07
CA ASP A 362 6.98 -15.27 -15.27
C ASP A 362 7.05 -13.88 -15.92
N ASN A 363 7.54 -13.78 -17.14
CA ASN A 363 7.75 -12.50 -17.81
C ASN A 363 6.44 -11.70 -18.01
N THR A 364 5.32 -12.38 -18.29
CA THR A 364 4.03 -11.72 -18.52
C THR A 364 3.42 -11.20 -17.22
N CYS A 365 3.41 -12.00 -16.16
CA CYS A 365 2.82 -11.61 -14.88
C CYS A 365 3.59 -10.46 -14.20
N TYR A 366 4.93 -10.49 -14.30
CA TYR A 366 5.76 -9.42 -13.74
C TYR A 366 5.67 -8.09 -14.49
N ARG A 367 5.05 -8.01 -15.68
CA ARG A 367 4.70 -6.71 -16.32
C ARG A 367 3.79 -5.84 -15.47
N CYS A 368 3.03 -6.44 -14.55
CA CYS A 368 2.14 -5.73 -13.62
C CYS A 368 2.55 -5.89 -12.16
N HIS A 369 3.05 -7.06 -11.73
CA HIS A 369 3.36 -7.34 -10.33
C HIS A 369 4.80 -7.01 -9.91
N GLY A 370 5.72 -6.82 -10.86
CA GLY A 370 7.11 -6.40 -10.62
C GLY A 370 7.64 -5.57 -11.78
N VAL A 371 6.85 -4.58 -12.20
CA VAL A 371 6.99 -3.79 -13.44
C VAL A 371 8.40 -3.31 -13.68
N MET A 372 9.02 -2.70 -12.66
CA MET A 372 10.34 -2.10 -12.84
C MET A 372 11.43 -3.15 -13.06
N GLY A 373 11.39 -4.24 -12.30
CA GLY A 373 12.37 -5.33 -12.44
C GLY A 373 12.27 -5.99 -13.81
N GLN A 374 11.05 -6.32 -14.25
CA GLN A 374 10.80 -6.94 -15.55
C GLN A 374 11.27 -6.04 -16.71
N ARG A 375 10.90 -4.77 -16.69
CA ARG A 375 11.28 -3.84 -17.76
C ARG A 375 12.76 -3.48 -17.75
N GLN A 376 13.37 -3.42 -16.57
CA GLN A 376 14.76 -3.06 -16.44
C GLN A 376 15.69 -4.17 -16.95
N ILE A 377 15.40 -5.43 -16.62
CA ILE A 377 16.23 -6.55 -17.15
C ILE A 377 16.05 -6.72 -18.66
N GLU A 378 14.83 -6.52 -19.16
CA GLU A 378 14.57 -6.54 -20.62
C GLU A 378 15.36 -5.44 -21.33
N SER A 379 15.41 -4.22 -20.77
CA SER A 379 16.19 -3.11 -21.31
C SER A 379 17.71 -3.31 -21.21
N ASP A 380 18.20 -3.79 -20.07
CA ASP A 380 19.65 -3.88 -19.79
C ASP A 380 20.29 -5.11 -20.46
N LYS A 381 19.60 -6.25 -20.46
CA LYS A 381 20.15 -7.55 -20.85
C LYS A 381 19.39 -8.23 -22.00
N GLN A 382 18.24 -7.68 -22.44
CA GLN A 382 17.32 -8.29 -23.39
C GLN A 382 16.90 -9.72 -23.00
N GLN A 383 16.73 -9.94 -21.69
CA GLN A 383 16.33 -11.21 -21.10
C GLN A 383 14.95 -11.10 -20.46
N PRO A 384 14.17 -12.20 -20.42
CA PRO A 384 12.92 -12.22 -19.68
C PRO A 384 13.20 -12.17 -18.16
N PHE A 385 12.24 -11.63 -17.40
CA PHE A 385 12.28 -11.70 -15.95
C PHE A 385 11.87 -13.10 -15.50
N GLU A 386 12.61 -13.68 -14.56
CA GLU A 386 12.30 -14.96 -13.94
C GLU A 386 11.85 -14.77 -12.49
N HIS A 387 10.90 -15.59 -12.05
CA HIS A 387 10.34 -15.53 -10.69
C HIS A 387 11.42 -15.61 -9.59
N SER A 388 12.48 -16.39 -9.80
CA SER A 388 13.59 -16.54 -8.85
C SER A 388 14.26 -15.21 -8.50
N MET A 389 14.29 -14.26 -9.43
CA MET A 389 14.94 -12.97 -9.27
C MET A 389 14.29 -12.11 -8.19
N VAL A 390 13.01 -12.32 -7.87
CA VAL A 390 12.33 -11.58 -6.79
C VAL A 390 12.96 -11.83 -5.41
N TYR A 391 13.76 -12.89 -5.27
CA TYR A 391 14.46 -13.24 -4.03
C TYR A 391 15.93 -12.82 -4.03
N ALA A 392 16.44 -12.28 -5.13
CA ALA A 392 17.82 -11.84 -5.24
C ALA A 392 18.13 -10.71 -4.24
N LEU A 393 19.27 -10.82 -3.59
CA LEU A 393 19.84 -9.87 -2.64
C LEU A 393 20.73 -8.85 -3.37
N PRO A 394 21.10 -7.73 -2.75
CA PRO A 394 21.91 -6.69 -3.39
C PRO A 394 23.25 -7.17 -4.00
N ASP A 395 23.87 -8.17 -3.39
CA ASP A 395 25.16 -8.71 -3.83
C ASP A 395 25.02 -9.78 -4.95
N ASP A 396 23.79 -10.19 -5.28
CA ASP A 396 23.54 -11.13 -6.37
C ASP A 396 23.56 -10.41 -7.73
N ALA A 397 23.86 -11.15 -8.79
CA ALA A 397 23.90 -10.60 -10.17
C ALA A 397 22.55 -9.99 -10.61
N GLU A 398 21.44 -10.51 -10.09
CA GLU A 398 20.08 -10.06 -10.33
C GLU A 398 19.51 -9.16 -9.22
N GLY A 399 20.34 -8.79 -8.21
CA GLY A 399 19.94 -8.01 -7.03
C GLY A 399 19.21 -6.72 -7.37
N LYS A 400 19.71 -5.95 -8.34
CA LYS A 400 19.06 -4.74 -8.86
C LYS A 400 17.63 -5.02 -9.36
N TYR A 401 17.45 -6.08 -10.15
CA TYR A 401 16.16 -6.40 -10.75
C TYR A 401 15.18 -6.95 -9.72
N GLY A 402 15.67 -7.73 -8.77
CA GLY A 402 14.90 -8.21 -7.62
C GLY A 402 14.38 -7.07 -6.76
N ALA A 403 15.24 -6.12 -6.38
CA ALA A 403 14.85 -4.93 -5.63
C ALA A 403 13.78 -4.11 -6.36
N LEU A 404 13.98 -3.86 -7.67
CA LEU A 404 13.00 -3.15 -8.49
C LEU A 404 11.67 -3.89 -8.63
N ALA A 405 11.67 -5.22 -8.68
CA ALA A 405 10.44 -6.01 -8.77
C ALA A 405 9.68 -6.03 -7.44
N ARG A 406 10.38 -6.17 -6.31
CA ARG A 406 9.77 -6.15 -4.98
C ARG A 406 9.15 -4.80 -4.60
N ASP A 407 9.61 -3.71 -5.19
CA ASP A 407 9.04 -2.36 -5.02
C ASP A 407 7.66 -2.20 -5.70
N GLY A 408 7.12 -3.25 -6.31
CA GLY A 408 5.75 -3.33 -6.82
C GLY A 408 5.45 -2.37 -7.98
N VAL A 409 4.23 -1.83 -8.00
CA VAL A 409 3.83 -0.77 -8.94
C VAL A 409 4.19 0.57 -8.32
N SER A 410 5.44 0.98 -8.50
CA SER A 410 6.09 2.08 -7.80
C SER A 410 5.76 3.46 -8.39
N CYS A 411 6.16 4.51 -7.67
CA CYS A 411 6.08 5.91 -8.10
C CYS A 411 6.62 6.09 -9.53
N ALA A 412 7.83 5.56 -9.78
CA ALA A 412 8.49 5.66 -11.09
C ALA A 412 7.74 4.93 -12.22
N VAL A 413 6.87 3.97 -11.91
CA VAL A 413 6.01 3.32 -12.93
C VAL A 413 4.94 4.30 -13.38
N CYS A 414 4.02 4.69 -12.49
CA CYS A 414 2.88 5.54 -12.84
C CYS A 414 3.32 6.89 -13.40
N HIS A 415 4.32 7.53 -12.76
CA HIS A 415 4.82 8.85 -13.15
C HIS A 415 5.70 8.85 -14.41
N ARG A 416 6.01 7.67 -14.98
CA ARG A 416 6.73 7.55 -16.26
C ARG A 416 5.90 6.88 -17.37
N ILE A 417 4.66 6.49 -17.11
CA ILE A 417 3.77 6.03 -18.19
C ILE A 417 3.60 7.15 -19.22
N SER A 418 4.02 6.90 -20.44
CA SER A 418 3.86 7.83 -21.56
C SER A 418 2.40 7.95 -21.97
N LYS A 419 1.99 9.12 -22.44
CA LYS A 419 0.65 9.33 -23.00
C LYS A 419 0.39 8.59 -24.31
N GLU A 420 1.44 8.06 -24.93
CA GLU A 420 1.35 7.42 -26.25
C GLU A 420 0.56 6.12 -26.20
N GLY A 421 -0.52 6.06 -26.95
CA GLY A 421 -1.36 4.88 -27.11
C GLY A 421 -2.24 4.52 -25.90
N LEU A 422 -2.25 5.33 -24.82
CA LEU A 422 -3.10 5.06 -23.66
C LEU A 422 -4.59 4.93 -24.05
N GLY A 423 -5.28 4.01 -23.37
CA GLY A 423 -6.69 3.71 -23.59
C GLY A 423 -6.96 2.83 -24.81
N THR A 424 -5.92 2.34 -25.50
CA THR A 424 -6.03 1.43 -26.64
C THR A 424 -5.47 0.05 -26.32
N GLN A 425 -5.84 -0.96 -27.12
CA GLN A 425 -5.33 -2.33 -26.97
C GLN A 425 -3.80 -2.43 -27.02
N ALA A 426 -3.13 -1.48 -27.67
CA ALA A 426 -1.67 -1.44 -27.74
C ALA A 426 -1.00 -1.30 -26.36
N THR A 427 -1.71 -0.76 -25.37
CA THR A 427 -1.19 -0.53 -24.00
C THR A 427 -1.74 -1.51 -22.97
N PHE A 428 -2.74 -2.32 -23.31
CA PHE A 428 -3.32 -3.30 -22.37
C PHE A 428 -2.30 -4.38 -21.96
N THR A 429 -2.57 -5.06 -20.86
CA THR A 429 -1.69 -6.11 -20.30
C THR A 429 -0.28 -5.58 -19.98
N GLY A 430 -0.22 -4.35 -19.47
CA GLY A 430 1.04 -3.71 -19.08
C GLY A 430 1.97 -3.34 -20.25
N LYS A 431 1.48 -3.22 -21.48
CA LYS A 431 2.30 -2.91 -22.68
C LYS A 431 2.52 -1.42 -22.91
N PHE A 432 2.18 -0.57 -21.96
CA PHE A 432 2.39 0.88 -22.06
C PHE A 432 3.86 1.24 -22.33
N LYS A 433 4.10 2.37 -22.97
CA LYS A 433 5.44 2.96 -23.12
C LYS A 433 5.81 3.77 -21.89
N VAL A 434 7.09 3.93 -21.61
CA VAL A 434 7.61 4.75 -20.53
C VAL A 434 8.41 5.94 -21.08
N ASP A 435 8.25 7.08 -20.42
CA ASP A 435 9.04 8.28 -20.72
C ASP A 435 10.51 8.10 -20.29
N PRO A 436 11.44 8.95 -20.76
CA PRO A 436 12.85 8.89 -20.40
C PRO A 436 13.10 8.79 -18.89
N PRO A 437 14.18 8.13 -18.44
CA PRO A 437 14.40 7.87 -17.01
C PRO A 437 14.65 9.13 -16.16
N ASN A 438 15.01 10.22 -16.79
CA ASN A 438 15.26 11.52 -16.15
C ASN A 438 14.03 12.44 -16.12
N VAL A 439 12.83 11.93 -16.45
CA VAL A 439 11.58 12.71 -16.42
C VAL A 439 10.50 11.93 -15.67
N VAL A 440 9.74 12.62 -14.80
CA VAL A 440 8.53 12.11 -14.18
C VAL A 440 7.38 13.11 -14.36
N ASN A 441 6.21 12.59 -14.70
CA ASN A 441 5.02 13.38 -14.97
C ASN A 441 4.18 13.55 -13.71
N GLY A 442 3.75 14.79 -13.42
CA GLY A 442 2.83 15.08 -12.33
C GLY A 442 1.56 15.78 -12.81
N PRO A 443 0.52 15.88 -11.95
CA PRO A 443 -0.78 16.45 -12.32
C PRO A 443 -0.80 17.98 -12.31
N TYR A 444 0.26 18.64 -11.87
CA TYR A 444 0.32 20.09 -11.67
C TYR A 444 1.23 20.76 -12.68
N ASP A 445 0.90 21.98 -13.00
CA ASP A 445 1.76 22.93 -13.73
C ASP A 445 2.60 23.79 -12.76
N GLN A 446 3.42 24.68 -13.30
CA GLN A 446 4.26 25.62 -12.53
C GLN A 446 5.06 24.91 -11.43
N LEU A 447 5.88 23.99 -11.86
CA LEU A 447 6.70 23.15 -10.99
C LEU A 447 8.01 23.82 -10.61
N ILE A 448 8.51 23.54 -9.41
CA ILE A 448 9.92 23.70 -9.10
C ILE A 448 10.65 22.40 -9.47
N THR A 449 11.80 22.53 -10.11
CA THR A 449 12.50 21.38 -10.70
C THR A 449 13.89 21.15 -10.10
N VAL A 450 14.49 22.22 -9.57
CA VAL A 450 15.92 22.20 -9.20
C VAL A 450 16.25 21.21 -8.09
N PRO A 451 15.54 21.15 -6.96
CA PRO A 451 15.89 20.21 -5.88
C PRO A 451 15.83 18.76 -6.30
N MET A 452 14.79 18.35 -7.03
CA MET A 452 14.66 16.98 -7.50
C MET A 452 15.75 16.61 -8.50
N LYS A 453 16.06 17.54 -9.42
CA LYS A 453 17.16 17.38 -10.36
C LYS A 453 18.51 17.27 -9.64
N ASN A 454 18.77 18.08 -8.61
CA ASN A 454 20.01 18.02 -7.83
C ASN A 454 20.15 16.69 -7.08
N ALA A 455 19.05 16.18 -6.52
CA ALA A 455 19.08 14.94 -5.74
C ALA A 455 19.22 13.68 -6.59
N THR A 456 18.50 13.59 -7.70
CA THR A 456 18.32 12.32 -8.43
C THR A 456 18.61 12.40 -9.93
N GLY A 457 18.87 13.59 -10.48
CA GLY A 457 18.95 13.81 -11.92
C GLY A 457 17.60 13.80 -12.64
N ILE A 458 16.49 13.68 -11.90
CA ILE A 458 15.13 13.64 -12.45
C ILE A 458 14.51 15.04 -12.46
N THR A 459 13.85 15.36 -13.57
CA THR A 459 13.12 16.61 -13.73
C THR A 459 11.61 16.34 -13.72
N PRO A 460 10.85 16.91 -12.77
CA PRO A 460 9.39 16.80 -12.79
C PRO A 460 8.81 17.61 -13.95
N ALA A 461 7.79 17.06 -14.61
CA ALA A 461 7.08 17.66 -15.72
C ALA A 461 5.57 17.59 -15.52
N PHE A 462 4.82 18.46 -16.17
CA PHE A 462 3.36 18.33 -16.24
C PHE A 462 2.99 17.24 -17.26
N GLY A 463 2.12 16.31 -16.84
CA GLY A 463 1.58 15.27 -17.71
C GLY A 463 0.08 15.08 -17.47
N ALA A 464 -0.74 15.51 -18.42
CA ALA A 464 -2.22 15.41 -18.31
C ALA A 464 -2.70 13.96 -18.16
N GLN A 465 -1.96 12.99 -18.71
CA GLN A 465 -2.30 11.56 -18.64
C GLN A 465 -2.39 11.03 -17.21
N ILE A 466 -1.70 11.64 -16.26
CA ILE A 466 -1.75 11.21 -14.84
C ILE A 466 -3.17 11.28 -14.26
N LYS A 467 -4.04 12.12 -14.81
CA LYS A 467 -5.44 12.30 -14.38
C LYS A 467 -6.43 11.47 -15.21
N THR A 468 -5.99 10.69 -16.19
CA THR A 468 -6.89 9.94 -17.06
C THR A 468 -7.10 8.51 -16.56
N ALA A 469 -8.31 7.97 -16.74
CA ALA A 469 -8.62 6.58 -16.44
C ALA A 469 -7.79 5.60 -17.32
N ALA A 470 -7.45 6.02 -18.53
CA ALA A 470 -6.61 5.26 -19.47
C ALA A 470 -5.22 4.87 -18.90
N LEU A 471 -4.66 5.70 -17.98
CA LEU A 471 -3.42 5.35 -17.28
C LEU A 471 -3.58 4.06 -16.49
N CYS A 472 -4.66 3.93 -15.70
CA CYS A 472 -4.98 2.74 -14.92
C CYS A 472 -5.36 1.58 -15.84
N GLY A 473 -6.08 1.87 -16.93
CA GLY A 473 -6.52 0.91 -17.93
C GLY A 473 -5.40 0.11 -18.58
N SER A 474 -4.18 0.64 -18.61
CA SER A 474 -3.02 -0.06 -19.17
C SER A 474 -2.65 -1.36 -18.42
N CYS A 475 -2.92 -1.43 -17.12
CA CYS A 475 -2.74 -2.62 -16.28
C CYS A 475 -4.09 -3.27 -15.90
N HIS A 476 -5.15 -2.47 -15.71
CA HIS A 476 -6.49 -2.95 -15.35
C HIS A 476 -7.36 -3.33 -16.58
N THR A 477 -6.70 -3.71 -17.65
CA THR A 477 -7.23 -4.47 -18.80
C THR A 477 -6.22 -5.54 -19.15
N VAL A 478 -6.54 -6.80 -18.86
CA VAL A 478 -5.62 -7.92 -19.05
C VAL A 478 -6.20 -8.89 -20.06
N VAL A 479 -5.45 -9.11 -21.13
CA VAL A 479 -5.80 -10.04 -22.21
C VAL A 479 -4.67 -11.07 -22.31
N LEU A 480 -5.00 -12.34 -22.11
CA LEU A 480 -4.04 -13.43 -22.03
C LEU A 480 -4.36 -14.50 -23.08
N PRO A 481 -3.35 -15.18 -23.63
CA PRO A 481 -3.57 -16.34 -24.47
C PRO A 481 -4.14 -17.50 -23.66
N VAL A 482 -4.98 -18.31 -24.27
CA VAL A 482 -5.55 -19.53 -23.68
C VAL A 482 -4.64 -20.70 -24.02
N PHE A 483 -4.22 -21.45 -22.96
CA PHE A 483 -3.45 -22.67 -23.13
C PHE A 483 -4.23 -23.90 -22.66
N ASP A 484 -4.10 -25.00 -23.39
CA ASP A 484 -4.56 -26.31 -22.93
C ASP A 484 -3.70 -26.83 -21.75
N ARG A 485 -4.03 -28.00 -21.21
CA ARG A 485 -3.28 -28.61 -20.09
C ARG A 485 -1.86 -29.07 -20.46
N ASN A 486 -1.54 -29.13 -21.77
CA ASN A 486 -0.20 -29.45 -22.25
C ASN A 486 0.63 -28.19 -22.52
N GLY A 487 0.07 -26.99 -22.25
CA GLY A 487 0.71 -25.71 -22.52
C GLY A 487 0.70 -25.33 -24.00
N ARG A 488 -0.17 -25.91 -24.85
CA ARG A 488 -0.30 -25.51 -26.25
C ARG A 488 -1.34 -24.41 -26.36
N PRO A 489 -1.08 -23.39 -27.21
CA PRO A 489 -2.09 -22.36 -27.49
C PRO A 489 -3.37 -23.00 -28.05
N VAL A 490 -4.51 -22.60 -27.53
CA VAL A 490 -5.83 -22.98 -28.09
C VAL A 490 -6.13 -22.06 -29.27
N ALA A 491 -6.66 -22.61 -30.36
CA ALA A 491 -7.09 -21.81 -31.51
C ALA A 491 -8.55 -21.37 -31.38
N ASP A 492 -8.85 -20.18 -31.86
CA ASP A 492 -10.22 -19.69 -32.01
C ASP A 492 -10.87 -20.33 -33.28
N LYS A 493 -12.14 -19.95 -33.53
CA LYS A 493 -12.87 -20.45 -34.72
C LYS A 493 -12.22 -20.07 -36.08
N ALA A 494 -11.36 -19.05 -36.07
CA ALA A 494 -10.63 -18.59 -37.27
C ALA A 494 -9.22 -19.18 -37.37
N GLY A 495 -8.84 -20.09 -36.44
CA GLY A 495 -7.52 -20.71 -36.41
C GLY A 495 -6.41 -19.81 -35.80
N LYS A 496 -6.76 -18.66 -35.24
CA LYS A 496 -5.81 -17.78 -34.52
C LYS A 496 -5.69 -18.20 -33.06
N PRO A 497 -4.57 -17.86 -32.37
CA PRO A 497 -4.49 -18.06 -30.94
C PRO A 497 -5.66 -17.38 -30.22
N LYS A 498 -6.41 -18.17 -29.46
CA LYS A 498 -7.52 -17.67 -28.63
C LYS A 498 -6.99 -16.84 -27.49
N GLU A 499 -7.60 -15.69 -27.28
CA GLU A 499 -7.33 -14.80 -26.17
C GLU A 499 -8.54 -14.75 -25.24
N PHE A 500 -8.29 -14.58 -23.94
CA PHE A 500 -9.30 -14.37 -22.93
C PHE A 500 -9.02 -13.07 -22.17
N HIS A 501 -10.09 -12.32 -21.90
CA HIS A 501 -10.02 -11.09 -21.12
C HIS A 501 -10.10 -11.44 -19.63
N GLU A 502 -8.96 -11.62 -19.00
CA GLU A 502 -8.83 -11.98 -17.58
C GLU A 502 -9.30 -10.85 -16.66
N GLN A 503 -9.06 -9.60 -17.06
CA GLN A 503 -9.48 -8.43 -16.30
C GLN A 503 -10.03 -7.34 -17.24
N MET A 504 -11.23 -6.79 -16.92
CA MET A 504 -11.95 -5.87 -17.77
C MET A 504 -12.40 -4.57 -17.08
N THR A 505 -11.81 -4.23 -15.96
CA THR A 505 -12.23 -3.10 -15.10
C THR A 505 -12.31 -1.77 -15.87
N TYR A 506 -11.30 -1.44 -16.67
CA TYR A 506 -11.32 -0.21 -17.48
C TYR A 506 -12.29 -0.27 -18.66
N PRO A 507 -12.37 -1.33 -19.48
CA PRO A 507 -13.42 -1.51 -20.49
C PRO A 507 -14.84 -1.42 -19.93
N GLU A 508 -15.12 -1.96 -18.74
CA GLU A 508 -16.41 -1.84 -18.06
C GLU A 508 -16.70 -0.36 -17.72
N TRP A 509 -15.71 0.37 -17.21
CA TRP A 509 -15.82 1.80 -16.93
C TRP A 509 -16.07 2.60 -18.23
N GLN A 510 -15.42 2.28 -19.34
CA GLN A 510 -15.66 2.93 -20.63
C GLN A 510 -17.08 2.73 -21.17
N ASN A 511 -17.80 1.70 -20.69
CA ASN A 511 -19.19 1.42 -21.01
C ASN A 511 -20.14 1.78 -19.83
N SER A 512 -19.84 2.83 -19.09
CA SER A 512 -20.64 3.30 -17.97
C SER A 512 -20.98 4.79 -18.12
N VAL A 513 -21.89 5.30 -17.30
CA VAL A 513 -22.19 6.75 -17.21
C VAL A 513 -21.04 7.56 -16.66
N TYR A 514 -20.06 6.93 -15.98
CA TYR A 514 -18.96 7.62 -15.30
C TYR A 514 -17.79 8.00 -16.22
N GLN A 515 -17.76 7.46 -17.44
CA GLN A 515 -16.64 7.69 -18.38
C GLN A 515 -16.65 9.11 -18.96
N ASN A 516 -15.47 9.60 -19.35
CA ASN A 516 -15.27 10.90 -19.98
C ASN A 516 -14.42 10.84 -21.25
N GLU A 517 -14.21 9.66 -21.80
CA GLU A 517 -13.31 9.45 -22.93
C GLU A 517 -14.03 9.24 -24.26
N ARG A 518 -15.33 8.94 -24.25
CA ARG A 518 -16.14 8.63 -25.43
C ARG A 518 -17.50 9.32 -25.38
N ALA A 519 -17.89 9.96 -26.47
CA ALA A 519 -19.24 10.53 -26.57
C ALA A 519 -20.31 9.44 -26.67
N PRO A 520 -21.52 9.63 -26.10
CA PRO A 520 -21.91 10.78 -25.30
C PRO A 520 -21.32 10.77 -23.89
N ILE A 521 -21.03 11.95 -23.33
CA ILE A 521 -20.51 12.13 -22.00
C ILE A 521 -21.57 12.81 -21.14
N ASP A 522 -21.97 12.19 -20.04
CA ASP A 522 -22.79 12.79 -19.01
C ASP A 522 -21.87 13.53 -18.00
N GLN A 523 -21.67 14.82 -18.20
CA GLN A 523 -20.80 15.65 -17.37
C GLN A 523 -21.18 15.65 -15.89
N SER A 524 -22.45 15.37 -15.55
CA SER A 524 -22.92 15.33 -14.17
C SER A 524 -22.54 14.04 -13.44
N ALA A 525 -22.25 12.97 -14.21
CA ALA A 525 -21.93 11.65 -13.68
C ALA A 525 -20.43 11.33 -13.75
N VAL A 526 -19.63 12.08 -14.50
CA VAL A 526 -18.21 11.80 -14.72
C VAL A 526 -17.45 11.56 -13.41
N ARG A 527 -16.79 10.41 -13.31
CA ARG A 527 -15.83 10.04 -12.27
C ARG A 527 -14.75 9.16 -12.86
N THR A 528 -13.49 9.61 -12.81
CA THR A 528 -12.34 8.82 -13.24
C THR A 528 -11.95 7.77 -12.19
N CYS A 529 -11.03 6.87 -12.54
CA CYS A 529 -10.47 5.91 -11.58
C CYS A 529 -9.84 6.64 -10.37
N GLN A 530 -9.13 7.74 -10.63
CA GLN A 530 -8.48 8.53 -9.59
C GLN A 530 -9.51 9.21 -8.65
N ASP A 531 -10.67 9.64 -9.15
CA ASP A 531 -11.68 10.30 -8.31
C ASP A 531 -12.28 9.35 -7.26
N CYS A 532 -12.33 8.04 -7.53
CA CYS A 532 -12.80 7.03 -6.59
C CYS A 532 -11.66 6.40 -5.76
N HIS A 533 -10.54 6.05 -6.41
CA HIS A 533 -9.47 5.28 -5.79
C HIS A 533 -8.33 6.12 -5.22
N MET A 534 -8.28 7.42 -5.52
CA MET A 534 -7.30 8.40 -5.04
C MET A 534 -8.02 9.66 -4.55
N GLN A 535 -8.86 9.50 -3.54
CA GLN A 535 -9.77 10.53 -3.05
C GLN A 535 -9.06 11.86 -2.73
N LYS A 536 -9.74 12.97 -2.99
CA LYS A 536 -9.22 14.34 -2.73
C LYS A 536 -9.65 14.90 -1.37
N SER A 537 -10.25 14.04 -0.54
CA SER A 537 -10.68 14.37 0.81
C SER A 537 -10.34 13.25 1.78
N PHE A 538 -10.28 13.57 3.05
CA PHE A 538 -10.15 12.62 4.15
C PHE A 538 -11.06 13.05 5.29
N LEU A 539 -11.86 12.13 5.83
CA LEU A 539 -12.87 12.42 6.86
C LEU A 539 -13.78 13.63 6.52
N GLY A 540 -14.18 13.74 5.25
CA GLY A 540 -15.03 14.83 4.76
C GLY A 540 -14.30 16.15 4.49
N GLN A 541 -13.01 16.29 4.84
CA GLN A 541 -12.24 17.50 4.64
C GLN A 541 -11.47 17.46 3.30
N PRO A 542 -11.57 18.51 2.46
CA PRO A 542 -10.73 18.62 1.28
C PRO A 542 -9.25 18.67 1.66
N LEU A 543 -8.41 17.99 0.88
CA LEU A 543 -6.98 17.96 1.15
C LEU A 543 -6.24 19.06 0.39
N VAL A 544 -5.54 19.87 1.14
CA VAL A 544 -4.74 21.00 0.68
C VAL A 544 -3.34 20.86 1.25
N PHE A 545 -2.36 20.46 0.42
CA PHE A 545 -1.01 20.17 0.87
C PHE A 545 0.07 20.83 0.00
N ARG A 546 1.21 21.06 0.61
CA ARG A 546 2.47 21.20 -0.09
C ARG A 546 2.87 19.85 -0.65
N THR A 547 3.25 19.77 -1.92
CA THR A 547 3.44 18.50 -2.63
C THR A 547 4.86 17.92 -2.53
N ALA A 548 5.73 18.59 -1.80
CA ALA A 548 7.06 18.08 -1.46
C ALA A 548 7.55 18.69 -0.14
N ASN A 549 8.41 17.94 0.53
CA ASN A 549 9.06 18.30 1.77
C ASN A 549 10.54 18.61 1.47
N ILE A 550 10.88 19.86 1.34
CA ILE A 550 12.25 20.35 1.09
C ILE A 550 12.56 21.57 1.95
N GLU A 551 13.85 21.95 2.03
CA GLU A 551 14.29 23.12 2.79
C GLU A 551 14.03 24.43 2.03
N ASP A 552 12.79 24.88 2.08
CA ASP A 552 12.38 26.17 1.47
C ASP A 552 11.97 27.22 2.49
N ILE A 553 11.52 26.82 3.68
CA ILE A 553 11.04 27.73 4.73
C ILE A 553 11.78 27.64 6.05
N ASN A 554 12.39 26.47 6.37
CA ASN A 554 12.97 26.23 7.71
C ASN A 554 14.32 26.90 7.93
N TYR A 555 15.08 27.16 6.86
CA TYR A 555 16.41 27.80 6.94
C TYR A 555 16.52 28.98 5.95
N PRO A 556 15.67 30.01 6.02
CA PRO A 556 15.61 31.07 5.02
C PRO A 556 16.87 31.94 4.96
N TYR A 557 17.68 31.93 6.02
CA TYR A 557 18.90 32.73 6.14
C TYR A 557 20.19 31.89 5.95
N THR A 558 20.09 30.65 5.50
CA THR A 558 21.26 29.83 5.25
C THR A 558 22.02 30.34 4.04
N ASP A 559 23.34 30.56 4.18
CA ASP A 559 24.20 30.87 3.06
C ASP A 559 24.20 29.73 2.04
N TYR A 560 24.34 30.05 0.75
CA TYR A 560 24.43 29.09 -0.34
C TYR A 560 23.21 28.18 -0.54
N ARG A 561 22.05 28.64 -0.12
CA ARG A 561 20.76 28.07 -0.45
C ARG A 561 20.33 28.53 -1.86
N LEU A 562 19.67 27.65 -2.60
CA LEU A 562 19.00 28.01 -3.85
C LEU A 562 18.03 29.19 -3.63
N ARG A 563 17.76 29.95 -4.69
CA ARG A 563 16.86 31.13 -4.62
C ARG A 563 15.43 30.64 -4.35
N ASP A 564 14.65 31.47 -3.67
CA ASP A 564 13.25 31.18 -3.32
C ASP A 564 12.41 30.70 -4.52
N LYS A 565 12.57 31.31 -5.68
CA LYS A 565 11.85 30.90 -6.90
C LYS A 565 12.15 29.47 -7.35
N ASP A 566 13.31 28.93 -6.97
CA ASP A 566 13.79 27.61 -7.38
C ASP A 566 13.44 26.52 -6.34
N ILE A 567 13.00 26.89 -5.12
CA ILE A 567 12.72 25.95 -4.01
C ILE A 567 11.35 26.13 -3.33
N THR A 568 10.62 27.23 -3.55
CA THR A 568 9.34 27.43 -2.88
C THR A 568 8.27 26.47 -3.41
N VAL A 569 7.93 25.47 -2.61
CA VAL A 569 6.88 24.48 -2.93
C VAL A 569 5.51 25.13 -2.74
N ARG A 570 4.70 25.10 -3.79
CA ARG A 570 3.33 25.61 -3.76
C ARG A 570 2.41 24.69 -2.97
N VAL A 571 1.49 25.29 -2.26
CA VAL A 571 0.31 24.59 -1.73
C VAL A 571 -0.63 24.27 -2.89
N ARG A 572 -1.14 23.04 -2.92
CA ARG A 572 -2.03 22.56 -3.98
C ARG A 572 -3.37 22.15 -3.39
N ASP A 573 -4.41 22.73 -3.97
CA ASP A 573 -5.79 22.31 -3.71
C ASP A 573 -6.06 20.94 -4.37
N GLN A 574 -7.02 20.21 -3.83
CA GLN A 574 -7.44 18.93 -4.37
C GLN A 574 -6.27 17.94 -4.51
N TYR A 575 -5.43 17.84 -3.48
CA TYR A 575 -4.42 16.81 -3.39
C TYR A 575 -5.08 15.43 -3.46
N SER A 576 -4.62 14.58 -4.37
CA SER A 576 -5.10 13.21 -4.52
C SER A 576 -4.29 12.28 -3.63
N ARG A 577 -4.98 11.55 -2.76
CA ARG A 577 -4.40 10.50 -1.92
C ARG A 577 -3.80 9.39 -2.77
N HIS A 578 -2.72 8.79 -2.31
CA HIS A 578 -2.04 7.70 -3.00
C HIS A 578 -2.39 6.32 -2.45
N THR A 579 -3.58 6.18 -1.87
CA THR A 579 -4.07 4.92 -1.30
C THR A 579 -4.32 3.84 -2.35
N MET A 580 -4.64 4.21 -3.61
CA MET A 580 -5.08 3.29 -4.66
C MET A 580 -6.05 2.26 -4.07
N LEU A 581 -7.09 2.76 -3.42
CA LEU A 581 -8.00 1.97 -2.59
C LEU A 581 -8.62 0.82 -3.35
N GLY A 582 -8.65 -0.34 -2.69
CA GLY A 582 -9.48 -1.47 -3.03
C GLY A 582 -10.14 -2.00 -1.76
N ILE A 583 -11.01 -2.99 -1.92
CA ILE A 583 -11.72 -3.62 -0.81
C ILE A 583 -11.12 -4.99 -0.42
N ASN A 584 -9.88 -5.26 -0.84
CA ASN A 584 -9.15 -6.49 -0.47
C ASN A 584 -8.50 -6.37 0.91
N GLN A 585 -9.31 -6.46 1.96
CA GLN A 585 -8.85 -6.41 3.34
C GLN A 585 -8.00 -7.63 3.74
N PHE A 586 -8.22 -8.80 3.11
CA PHE A 586 -7.42 -10.01 3.38
C PHE A 586 -5.94 -9.80 3.10
N GLY A 587 -5.62 -9.23 1.93
CA GLY A 587 -4.23 -8.93 1.57
C GLY A 587 -3.57 -8.01 2.58
N LEU A 588 -4.23 -6.90 2.92
CA LEU A 588 -3.70 -5.92 3.89
C LEU A 588 -3.47 -6.53 5.28
N MET A 589 -4.39 -7.38 5.76
CA MET A 589 -4.23 -8.07 7.05
C MET A 589 -3.11 -9.11 7.03
N MET A 590 -2.89 -9.80 5.91
CA MET A 590 -1.73 -10.69 5.78
C MET A 590 -0.42 -9.89 5.92
N PHE A 591 -0.32 -8.74 5.26
CA PHE A 591 0.87 -7.89 5.39
C PHE A 591 1.05 -7.33 6.81
N GLU A 592 -0.04 -6.97 7.48
CA GLU A 592 0.01 -6.47 8.86
C GLU A 592 0.46 -7.55 9.85
N GLN A 593 -0.09 -8.76 9.72
CA GLN A 593 0.16 -9.84 10.69
C GLN A 593 1.47 -10.62 10.44
N PHE A 594 1.99 -10.59 9.21
CA PHE A 594 3.18 -11.36 8.82
C PHE A 594 4.27 -10.52 8.13
N PRO A 595 4.62 -9.34 8.68
CA PRO A 595 5.57 -8.44 8.03
C PRO A 595 6.95 -9.10 7.82
N ASP A 596 7.42 -9.93 8.75
CA ASP A 596 8.72 -10.61 8.66
C ASP A 596 8.77 -11.67 7.55
N ILE A 597 7.63 -12.33 7.27
CA ILE A 597 7.56 -13.32 6.18
C ILE A 597 7.47 -12.60 4.84
N LEU A 598 6.70 -11.52 4.78
CA LEU A 598 6.44 -10.77 3.57
C LEU A 598 7.49 -9.68 3.31
N GLY A 599 8.44 -9.50 4.23
CA GLY A 599 9.60 -8.64 4.06
C GLY A 599 9.25 -7.15 4.03
N ILE A 600 8.23 -6.71 4.78
CA ILE A 600 7.83 -5.31 4.85
C ILE A 600 8.11 -4.71 6.23
N ARG A 601 8.23 -3.39 6.28
CA ARG A 601 8.30 -2.61 7.51
C ARG A 601 6.92 -1.98 7.81
N THR A 602 6.40 -2.19 9.01
CA THR A 602 5.10 -1.64 9.43
C THR A 602 5.19 -0.21 9.95
N ALA A 603 6.32 0.15 10.56
CA ALA A 603 6.56 1.52 11.04
C ALA A 603 6.80 2.48 9.87
N ASP A 604 6.40 3.76 10.06
CA ASP A 604 6.74 4.82 9.11
C ASP A 604 8.24 5.12 9.16
N TYR A 605 8.85 5.39 8.01
CA TYR A 605 10.28 5.67 7.93
C TYR A 605 10.65 7.07 8.44
N MET A 606 9.77 8.06 8.19
CA MET A 606 10.07 9.46 8.46
C MET A 606 9.32 10.01 9.66
N TYR A 607 8.22 9.37 10.03
CA TYR A 607 7.36 9.81 11.12
C TYR A 607 6.80 8.65 11.93
N GLY A 608 7.66 8.03 12.77
CA GLY A 608 7.32 6.84 13.57
C GLY A 608 6.19 7.02 14.60
N GLU A 609 5.75 8.27 14.87
CA GLU A 609 4.63 8.56 15.77
C GLU A 609 3.27 8.61 15.05
N ALA A 610 3.24 8.57 13.72
CA ALA A 610 1.99 8.54 12.96
C ALA A 610 1.27 7.20 13.10
N VAL A 611 -0.02 7.18 12.79
CA VAL A 611 -0.76 5.94 12.62
C VAL A 611 -0.11 5.10 11.53
N PRO A 612 0.17 3.81 11.75
CA PRO A 612 0.76 2.95 10.73
C PRO A 612 -0.03 2.98 9.41
N GLY A 613 0.68 3.09 8.28
CA GLY A 613 0.07 3.23 6.96
C GLY A 613 -0.90 2.11 6.59
N LEU A 614 -0.61 0.85 6.99
CA LEU A 614 -1.50 -0.29 6.76
C LEU A 614 -2.85 -0.13 7.48
N LEU A 615 -2.88 0.42 8.69
CA LEU A 615 -4.13 0.70 9.40
C LEU A 615 -4.96 1.78 8.71
N THR A 616 -4.28 2.83 8.21
CA THR A 616 -4.93 3.89 7.43
C THR A 616 -5.50 3.33 6.11
N ALA A 617 -4.77 2.45 5.43
CA ALA A 617 -5.22 1.79 4.20
C ALA A 617 -6.43 0.88 4.45
N GLN A 618 -6.41 0.06 5.52
CA GLN A 618 -7.53 -0.80 5.91
C GLN A 618 -8.79 0.01 6.22
N SER A 619 -8.65 1.06 7.03
CA SER A 619 -9.74 1.97 7.39
C SER A 619 -10.36 2.63 6.16
N SER A 620 -9.51 3.18 5.28
CA SER A 620 -9.97 3.85 4.06
C SER A 620 -10.62 2.87 3.07
N GLY A 621 -10.09 1.65 2.94
CA GLY A 621 -10.68 0.60 2.11
C GLY A 621 -12.03 0.10 2.66
N TYR A 622 -12.18 0.05 3.98
CA TYR A 622 -13.45 -0.28 4.62
C TYR A 622 -14.52 0.80 4.40
N ASP A 623 -14.13 2.08 4.49
CA ASP A 623 -15.03 3.20 4.18
C ASP A 623 -15.48 3.16 2.71
N LEU A 624 -14.57 2.90 1.77
CA LEU A 624 -14.90 2.73 0.35
C LEU A 624 -15.92 1.59 0.16
N ALA A 625 -15.68 0.44 0.81
CA ALA A 625 -16.56 -0.72 0.74
C ALA A 625 -18.00 -0.37 1.13
N ARG A 626 -18.18 0.36 2.22
CA ARG A 626 -19.49 0.66 2.78
C ARG A 626 -20.21 1.83 2.12
N ARG A 627 -19.52 2.78 1.56
CA ARG A 627 -20.12 4.03 1.08
C ARG A 627 -20.23 4.14 -0.42
N GLU A 628 -19.28 3.55 -1.15
CA GLU A 628 -19.13 3.79 -2.58
C GLU A 628 -19.17 2.51 -3.44
N THR A 629 -19.40 1.34 -2.83
CA THR A 629 -19.40 0.07 -3.57
C THR A 629 -20.80 -0.33 -4.02
N ALA A 630 -21.75 -0.47 -3.09
CA ALA A 630 -23.13 -0.85 -3.41
C ALA A 630 -24.10 -0.48 -2.30
N THR A 631 -25.38 -0.36 -2.64
CA THR A 631 -26.48 -0.26 -1.67
C THR A 631 -27.40 -1.47 -1.77
N ILE A 632 -28.13 -1.74 -0.68
CA ILE A 632 -29.13 -2.79 -0.61
C ILE A 632 -30.37 -2.30 0.14
N GLU A 633 -31.55 -2.70 -0.35
CA GLU A 633 -32.81 -2.34 0.26
C GLU A 633 -33.80 -3.52 0.20
N VAL A 634 -34.62 -3.70 1.23
CA VAL A 634 -35.83 -4.54 1.19
C VAL A 634 -36.99 -3.63 0.78
N THR A 635 -37.35 -3.61 -0.49
CA THR A 635 -38.34 -2.67 -1.06
C THR A 635 -39.75 -3.00 -0.66
N SER A 636 -40.08 -4.29 -0.47
CA SER A 636 -41.33 -4.74 0.10
C SER A 636 -41.18 -5.97 0.97
N LEU A 637 -42.05 -6.14 1.94
CA LEU A 637 -42.14 -7.35 2.79
C LEU A 637 -43.63 -7.61 3.06
N THR A 638 -44.14 -8.74 2.56
CA THR A 638 -45.55 -9.13 2.69
C THR A 638 -45.67 -10.53 3.30
N LYS A 639 -46.51 -10.70 4.30
CA LYS A 639 -46.83 -11.97 4.90
C LYS A 639 -48.25 -12.35 4.55
N SER A 640 -48.42 -13.51 3.93
CA SER A 640 -49.70 -14.15 3.64
C SER A 640 -49.90 -15.35 4.56
N ASP A 641 -50.96 -16.11 4.39
CA ASP A 641 -51.24 -17.32 5.17
C ASP A 641 -50.20 -18.42 4.91
N ASN A 642 -49.63 -18.47 3.70
CA ASN A 642 -48.78 -19.57 3.25
C ASN A 642 -47.31 -19.14 2.98
N SER A 643 -47.03 -17.88 2.86
CA SER A 643 -45.68 -17.41 2.50
C SER A 643 -45.34 -16.04 3.08
N LEU A 644 -44.02 -15.84 3.31
CA LEU A 644 -43.39 -14.54 3.52
C LEU A 644 -42.66 -14.18 2.25
N GLU A 645 -43.04 -13.07 1.60
CA GLU A 645 -42.40 -12.60 0.38
C GLU A 645 -41.68 -11.27 0.64
N ALA A 646 -40.39 -11.22 0.31
CA ALA A 646 -39.54 -10.03 0.40
C ALA A 646 -38.92 -9.71 -0.96
N ASN A 647 -39.03 -8.46 -1.42
CA ASN A 647 -38.33 -7.97 -2.58
C ASN A 647 -37.09 -7.25 -2.12
N VAL A 648 -35.93 -7.69 -2.58
CA VAL A 648 -34.62 -7.13 -2.28
C VAL A 648 -34.08 -6.47 -3.55
N SER A 649 -33.64 -5.23 -3.44
CA SER A 649 -32.98 -4.49 -4.50
C SER A 649 -31.50 -4.24 -4.11
N VAL A 650 -30.59 -4.53 -5.02
CA VAL A 650 -29.16 -4.25 -4.90
C VAL A 650 -28.77 -3.26 -5.99
N GLN A 651 -27.96 -2.26 -5.66
CA GLN A 651 -27.51 -1.25 -6.61
C GLN A 651 -25.98 -1.12 -6.58
N ASN A 652 -25.31 -1.33 -7.69
CA ASN A 652 -23.88 -1.07 -7.88
C ASN A 652 -23.64 0.43 -8.00
N LEU A 653 -22.74 0.96 -7.21
CA LEU A 653 -22.28 2.36 -7.23
C LEU A 653 -20.95 2.54 -7.94
N ALA A 654 -20.20 1.45 -8.19
CA ALA A 654 -18.93 1.49 -8.86
C ALA A 654 -19.07 1.78 -10.36
N GLY A 655 -18.05 2.37 -10.94
CA GLY A 655 -17.97 2.63 -12.39
C GLY A 655 -17.64 1.40 -13.25
N HIS A 656 -17.57 0.23 -12.66
CA HIS A 656 -17.23 -1.05 -13.29
C HIS A 656 -18.10 -2.17 -12.70
N GLY A 657 -18.00 -3.37 -13.23
CA GLY A 657 -18.71 -4.54 -12.70
C GLY A 657 -18.37 -4.79 -11.22
N PHE A 658 -19.33 -5.29 -10.46
CA PHE A 658 -19.10 -5.67 -9.07
C PHE A 658 -19.55 -7.13 -8.83
N PRO A 659 -18.65 -7.99 -8.32
CA PRO A 659 -17.21 -7.81 -8.06
C PRO A 659 -16.39 -7.48 -9.31
N SER A 660 -15.23 -6.87 -9.15
CA SER A 660 -14.33 -6.51 -10.24
C SER A 660 -12.93 -7.12 -10.08
N GLY A 661 -12.15 -7.05 -11.14
CA GLY A 661 -10.82 -7.64 -11.23
C GLY A 661 -10.89 -9.09 -11.68
N VAL A 662 -10.17 -9.97 -10.98
CA VAL A 662 -10.05 -11.39 -11.34
C VAL A 662 -11.35 -12.17 -11.13
N ALA A 663 -11.61 -13.15 -11.99
CA ALA A 663 -12.87 -13.89 -12.05
C ALA A 663 -13.23 -14.66 -10.76
N PHE A 664 -12.28 -15.05 -9.93
CA PHE A 664 -12.59 -15.82 -8.72
C PHE A 664 -13.17 -15.00 -7.56
N ARG A 665 -13.24 -13.67 -7.66
CA ARG A 665 -13.89 -12.84 -6.63
C ARG A 665 -15.39 -12.96 -6.70
N ARG A 666 -16.04 -13.01 -5.53
CA ARG A 666 -17.52 -13.07 -5.48
C ARG A 666 -18.12 -12.10 -4.48
N ALA A 667 -19.37 -11.72 -4.73
CA ALA A 667 -20.26 -11.11 -3.76
C ALA A 667 -21.53 -11.95 -3.66
N PHE A 668 -22.18 -11.97 -2.49
CA PHE A 668 -23.37 -12.78 -2.30
C PHE A 668 -24.29 -12.18 -1.24
N LEU A 669 -25.57 -12.54 -1.34
CA LEU A 669 -26.59 -12.12 -0.38
C LEU A 669 -26.70 -13.14 0.75
N THR A 670 -26.54 -12.67 1.99
CA THR A 670 -27.07 -13.36 3.16
C THR A 670 -28.44 -12.80 3.47
N PHE A 671 -29.48 -13.61 3.37
CA PHE A 671 -30.86 -13.25 3.72
C PHE A 671 -31.30 -14.09 4.92
N GLU A 672 -31.82 -13.43 5.95
CA GLU A 672 -32.19 -14.05 7.22
C GLU A 672 -33.61 -13.62 7.61
N VAL A 673 -34.44 -14.60 8.04
CA VAL A 673 -35.73 -14.37 8.66
C VAL A 673 -35.57 -14.49 10.17
N VAL A 674 -35.99 -13.45 10.89
CA VAL A 674 -35.78 -13.33 12.33
C VAL A 674 -37.12 -13.34 13.08
N ASP A 675 -37.19 -14.09 14.15
CA ASP A 675 -38.33 -14.17 15.04
C ASP A 675 -38.37 -13.06 16.12
N LYS A 676 -39.41 -13.08 16.98
CA LYS A 676 -39.56 -12.12 18.07
C LYS A 676 -38.43 -12.15 19.12
N ASP A 677 -37.76 -13.27 19.26
CA ASP A 677 -36.67 -13.47 20.22
C ASP A 677 -35.30 -13.14 19.63
N GLY A 678 -35.30 -12.64 18.36
CA GLY A 678 -34.09 -12.29 17.64
C GLY A 678 -33.35 -13.49 17.03
N GLN A 679 -33.96 -14.68 17.02
CA GLN A 679 -33.36 -15.88 16.48
C GLN A 679 -33.58 -15.95 14.97
N VAL A 680 -32.58 -16.43 14.25
CA VAL A 680 -32.71 -16.70 12.81
C VAL A 680 -33.41 -18.03 12.61
N VAL A 681 -34.61 -18.01 12.02
CA VAL A 681 -35.45 -19.19 11.81
C VAL A 681 -35.40 -19.74 10.39
N TRP A 682 -34.89 -18.96 9.42
CA TRP A 682 -34.65 -19.37 8.04
C TRP A 682 -33.56 -18.49 7.46
N ALA A 683 -32.68 -19.06 6.64
CA ALA A 683 -31.65 -18.28 6.02
C ALA A 683 -31.19 -18.85 4.66
N SER A 684 -30.66 -17.97 3.83
CA SER A 684 -29.93 -18.29 2.59
C SER A 684 -28.63 -17.51 2.57
N GLY A 685 -27.53 -18.14 2.13
CA GLY A 685 -26.24 -17.48 1.96
C GLY A 685 -25.48 -17.15 3.25
N ARG A 686 -25.75 -17.86 4.36
CA ARG A 686 -24.87 -17.80 5.53
C ARG A 686 -23.55 -18.52 5.24
N THR A 687 -22.53 -18.20 6.02
CA THR A 687 -21.24 -18.87 5.95
C THR A 687 -20.86 -19.43 7.29
N ASN A 688 -20.01 -20.47 7.29
CA ASN A 688 -19.27 -20.88 8.48
C ASN A 688 -18.16 -19.85 8.81
N SER A 689 -17.41 -20.08 9.89
CA SER A 689 -16.32 -19.21 10.34
C SER A 689 -15.19 -19.03 9.31
N MET A 690 -15.06 -19.93 8.34
CA MET A 690 -14.05 -19.91 7.26
C MET A 690 -14.61 -19.36 5.94
N GLY A 691 -15.79 -18.76 5.95
CA GLY A 691 -16.37 -18.12 4.77
C GLY A 691 -16.99 -19.08 3.76
N ALA A 692 -17.03 -20.39 4.01
CA ALA A 692 -17.73 -21.32 3.13
C ALA A 692 -19.24 -21.21 3.31
N ILE A 693 -19.98 -21.14 2.19
CA ILE A 693 -21.43 -20.97 2.20
C ILE A 693 -22.08 -22.26 2.66
N VAL A 694 -22.99 -22.14 3.63
CA VAL A 694 -23.68 -23.27 4.28
C VAL A 694 -25.19 -23.25 3.96
N ARG A 695 -25.88 -24.37 4.20
CA ARG A 695 -27.31 -24.51 3.99
C ARG A 695 -28.11 -23.93 5.18
N GLY A 696 -28.89 -22.92 4.93
CA GLY A 696 -29.81 -22.36 5.92
C GLY A 696 -29.12 -21.94 7.21
N ILE A 697 -29.61 -22.45 8.32
CA ILE A 697 -29.08 -22.20 9.67
C ILE A 697 -28.12 -23.30 10.16
N THR A 698 -27.78 -24.28 9.29
CA THR A 698 -26.84 -25.38 9.61
C THR A 698 -25.38 -24.96 9.37
N GLU A 699 -24.46 -25.89 9.70
CA GLU A 699 -23.03 -25.75 9.33
C GLU A 699 -22.67 -26.61 8.10
N ASP A 700 -23.67 -27.19 7.41
CA ASP A 700 -23.47 -28.05 6.24
C ASP A 700 -23.06 -27.21 5.03
N VAL A 701 -21.81 -27.34 4.61
CA VAL A 701 -21.29 -26.64 3.43
C VAL A 701 -22.04 -27.09 2.18
N LEU A 702 -22.52 -26.13 1.39
CA LEU A 702 -23.22 -26.41 0.15
C LEU A 702 -22.27 -27.09 -0.87
N PRO A 703 -22.73 -28.12 -1.63
CA PRO A 703 -21.93 -28.73 -2.69
C PRO A 703 -21.45 -27.74 -3.75
N THR A 704 -22.19 -26.65 -3.94
CA THR A 704 -21.84 -25.58 -4.87
C THR A 704 -20.67 -24.71 -4.42
N GLU A 705 -20.21 -24.84 -3.15
CA GLU A 705 -19.06 -24.09 -2.63
C GLU A 705 -17.76 -24.50 -3.32
N PHE A 706 -17.59 -25.80 -3.57
CA PHE A 706 -16.42 -26.37 -4.25
C PHE A 706 -16.75 -26.94 -5.63
N PHE A 707 -17.87 -26.52 -6.20
CA PHE A 707 -18.34 -26.88 -7.55
C PHE A 707 -18.50 -28.39 -7.80
N TYR A 708 -18.68 -29.20 -6.78
CA TYR A 708 -18.83 -30.63 -6.93
C TYR A 708 -19.87 -31.23 -5.97
N ASP A 709 -20.85 -31.91 -6.53
CA ASP A 709 -21.84 -32.68 -5.79
C ASP A 709 -21.45 -34.17 -5.80
N ALA A 710 -20.91 -34.65 -4.69
CA ALA A 710 -20.45 -36.03 -4.57
C ALA A 710 -21.61 -37.07 -4.66
N ALA A 711 -22.82 -36.68 -4.23
CA ALA A 711 -24.00 -37.56 -4.33
C ALA A 711 -24.48 -37.72 -5.78
N LYS A 712 -24.28 -36.72 -6.60
CA LYS A 712 -24.65 -36.72 -8.02
C LYS A 712 -23.49 -37.04 -8.96
N GLY A 713 -22.24 -37.05 -8.45
CA GLY A 713 -21.03 -37.25 -9.22
C GLY A 713 -20.81 -36.21 -10.33
N LYS A 714 -21.28 -34.96 -10.15
CA LYS A 714 -21.22 -33.92 -11.19
C LYS A 714 -20.84 -32.55 -10.66
N GLN A 715 -20.35 -31.72 -11.59
CA GLN A 715 -20.09 -30.29 -11.35
C GLN A 715 -21.40 -29.55 -11.12
N VAL A 716 -21.45 -28.69 -10.10
CA VAL A 716 -22.61 -27.87 -9.71
C VAL A 716 -22.17 -26.46 -9.32
N PHE A 717 -23.01 -25.48 -9.59
CA PHE A 717 -22.83 -24.08 -9.14
C PHE A 717 -24.21 -23.42 -8.95
N GLN A 718 -24.25 -22.27 -8.26
CA GLN A 718 -25.48 -21.46 -8.12
C GLN A 718 -25.75 -20.71 -9.42
N PRO A 719 -26.95 -20.81 -10.01
CA PRO A 719 -27.35 -19.99 -11.14
C PRO A 719 -27.57 -18.53 -10.73
N HIS A 720 -27.97 -17.67 -11.66
CA HIS A 720 -28.57 -16.40 -11.32
C HIS A 720 -30.04 -16.60 -10.96
N TYR A 721 -30.48 -16.07 -9.81
CA TYR A 721 -31.84 -16.22 -9.32
C TYR A 721 -32.61 -14.91 -9.39
N GLU A 722 -33.80 -14.92 -9.99
CA GLU A 722 -34.81 -13.88 -9.83
C GLU A 722 -35.68 -14.17 -8.62
N VAL A 723 -35.91 -15.47 -8.27
CA VAL A 723 -36.70 -15.92 -7.13
C VAL A 723 -35.98 -17.00 -6.35
N ILE A 724 -35.89 -16.84 -5.03
CA ILE A 724 -35.31 -17.79 -4.07
C ILE A 724 -36.43 -18.32 -3.16
N THR A 725 -36.53 -19.66 -3.07
CA THR A 725 -37.55 -20.38 -2.29
C THR A 725 -37.01 -21.40 -1.32
N ASP A 726 -35.74 -21.76 -1.43
CA ASP A 726 -35.04 -22.80 -0.63
C ASP A 726 -33.77 -22.27 0.01
N GLU A 727 -33.47 -22.74 1.22
CA GLU A 727 -32.27 -22.35 2.00
C GLU A 727 -30.95 -22.69 1.32
N GLY A 728 -30.93 -23.62 0.36
CA GLY A 728 -29.76 -23.98 -0.44
C GLY A 728 -29.57 -23.16 -1.72
N GLN A 729 -30.54 -22.30 -2.08
CA GLN A 729 -30.43 -21.36 -3.19
C GLN A 729 -29.82 -20.07 -2.69
N VAL A 730 -28.69 -19.62 -3.30
CA VAL A 730 -27.96 -18.44 -2.87
C VAL A 730 -27.68 -17.54 -4.07
N GLN A 731 -28.09 -16.26 -4.01
CA GLN A 731 -27.70 -15.28 -5.03
C GLN A 731 -26.24 -14.93 -4.83
N ILE A 732 -25.39 -15.38 -5.77
CA ILE A 732 -23.95 -15.10 -5.82
C ILE A 732 -23.67 -14.35 -7.09
N TYR A 733 -23.14 -13.14 -6.97
CA TYR A 733 -22.62 -12.32 -8.05
C TYR A 733 -21.15 -12.68 -8.29
N GLU A 734 -20.86 -13.29 -9.43
CA GLU A 734 -19.54 -13.84 -9.73
C GLU A 734 -19.37 -14.05 -11.25
N GLU A 735 -18.16 -14.35 -11.64
CA GLU A 735 -17.86 -14.88 -12.96
C GLU A 735 -17.25 -16.28 -12.81
N LEU A 736 -17.89 -17.28 -13.40
CA LEU A 736 -17.40 -18.67 -13.41
C LEU A 736 -16.90 -19.03 -14.80
N ILE A 737 -15.69 -19.53 -14.87
CA ILE A 737 -14.99 -19.84 -16.10
C ILE A 737 -14.54 -21.28 -16.07
N ALA A 738 -14.68 -21.95 -17.20
CA ALA A 738 -14.22 -23.32 -17.41
C ALA A 738 -12.97 -23.38 -18.27
N ASP A 739 -12.17 -24.42 -18.05
CA ASP A 739 -11.04 -24.80 -18.90
C ASP A 739 -11.52 -25.51 -20.18
N THR A 740 -10.60 -25.87 -21.05
CA THR A 740 -10.86 -26.59 -22.33
C THR A 740 -11.57 -27.94 -22.17
N GLN A 741 -11.70 -28.46 -20.96
CA GLN A 741 -12.44 -29.68 -20.64
C GLN A 741 -13.79 -29.42 -19.97
N GLY A 742 -14.18 -28.15 -19.84
CA GLY A 742 -15.44 -27.74 -19.20
C GLY A 742 -15.39 -27.77 -17.66
N LYS A 743 -14.21 -27.95 -17.04
CA LYS A 743 -14.06 -27.89 -15.60
C LYS A 743 -13.90 -26.45 -15.14
N ILE A 744 -14.68 -26.05 -14.12
CA ILE A 744 -14.52 -24.74 -13.46
C ILE A 744 -13.09 -24.63 -12.92
N THR A 745 -12.44 -23.50 -13.19
CA THR A 745 -11.05 -23.23 -12.81
C THR A 745 -10.83 -21.76 -12.48
N THR A 746 -9.82 -21.49 -11.67
CA THR A 746 -9.28 -20.16 -11.38
C THR A 746 -7.91 -19.92 -12.01
N SER A 747 -7.49 -20.79 -12.97
CA SER A 747 -6.27 -20.60 -13.76
C SER A 747 -6.47 -19.46 -14.76
N PHE A 748 -5.55 -18.49 -14.80
CA PHE A 748 -5.67 -17.29 -15.66
C PHE A 748 -5.39 -17.55 -17.14
N VAL A 749 -4.51 -18.49 -17.44
CA VAL A 749 -4.21 -18.86 -18.84
C VAL A 749 -4.93 -20.14 -19.26
N GLY A 750 -5.75 -20.71 -18.41
CA GLY A 750 -6.61 -21.86 -18.70
C GLY A 750 -8.06 -21.51 -18.98
N LEU A 751 -8.38 -20.23 -19.00
CA LEU A 751 -9.75 -19.71 -19.16
C LEU A 751 -10.20 -19.88 -20.60
N ASP A 752 -11.16 -20.78 -20.85
CA ASP A 752 -11.63 -21.08 -22.20
C ASP A 752 -13.07 -20.64 -22.45
N GLN A 753 -13.97 -20.84 -21.48
CA GLN A 753 -15.38 -20.58 -21.61
C GLN A 753 -15.97 -19.93 -20.36
N VAL A 754 -16.75 -18.86 -20.53
CA VAL A 754 -17.57 -18.29 -19.45
C VAL A 754 -18.82 -19.15 -19.28
N LEU A 755 -19.03 -19.71 -18.10
CA LEU A 755 -20.21 -20.50 -17.75
C LEU A 755 -21.31 -19.62 -17.15
N LYS A 756 -20.94 -18.63 -16.35
CA LYS A 756 -21.79 -17.67 -15.69
C LYS A 756 -21.07 -16.36 -15.52
N SER A 757 -21.71 -15.24 -15.81
CA SER A 757 -21.31 -13.91 -15.36
C SER A 757 -22.58 -13.12 -15.04
N ASN A 758 -22.86 -13.00 -13.75
CA ASN A 758 -23.97 -12.17 -13.22
C ASN A 758 -23.42 -11.09 -12.28
N ARG A 759 -22.16 -10.67 -12.52
CA ARG A 759 -21.61 -9.51 -11.81
C ARG A 759 -22.49 -8.30 -12.06
N LEU A 760 -22.78 -7.52 -11.01
CA LEU A 760 -23.60 -6.33 -11.15
C LEU A 760 -22.92 -5.37 -12.13
N LEU A 761 -23.59 -5.06 -13.23
CA LEU A 761 -23.07 -4.15 -14.26
C LEU A 761 -22.94 -2.72 -13.72
N PRO A 762 -22.03 -1.89 -14.25
CA PRO A 762 -22.02 -0.47 -13.91
C PRO A 762 -23.26 0.23 -14.48
N LYS A 763 -23.72 1.25 -13.79
CA LYS A 763 -24.85 2.08 -14.28
C LYS A 763 -24.57 2.61 -15.68
N GLY A 764 -25.56 2.44 -16.58
CA GLY A 764 -25.49 2.91 -17.95
C GLY A 764 -24.73 2.00 -18.91
N TRP A 765 -24.31 0.80 -18.48
CA TRP A 765 -23.74 -0.20 -19.39
C TRP A 765 -24.74 -0.52 -20.53
N ARG A 766 -24.25 -0.59 -21.74
CA ARG A 766 -25.05 -0.82 -22.93
C ARG A 766 -24.55 -2.02 -23.73
N PRO A 767 -25.48 -2.85 -24.27
CA PRO A 767 -25.10 -4.00 -25.09
C PRO A 767 -24.47 -3.63 -26.44
N ASP A 768 -24.64 -2.39 -26.90
CA ASP A 768 -24.01 -1.80 -28.09
C ASP A 768 -22.84 -0.86 -27.77
N GLY A 769 -22.48 -0.77 -26.50
CA GLY A 769 -21.38 0.07 -26.01
C GLY A 769 -20.00 -0.55 -26.24
N PRO A 770 -18.92 0.20 -25.94
CA PRO A 770 -17.57 -0.29 -26.13
C PRO A 770 -17.32 -1.54 -25.27
N PHE A 771 -16.63 -2.54 -25.84
CA PHE A 771 -16.27 -3.79 -25.18
C PHE A 771 -17.44 -4.60 -24.60
N ALA A 772 -18.69 -4.30 -25.03
CA ALA A 772 -19.89 -5.00 -24.53
C ALA A 772 -19.81 -6.52 -24.75
N GLU A 773 -19.20 -6.96 -25.85
CA GLU A 773 -19.00 -8.38 -26.18
C GLU A 773 -18.21 -9.15 -25.13
N PHE A 774 -17.30 -8.47 -24.39
CA PHE A 774 -16.46 -9.06 -23.33
C PHE A 774 -16.98 -8.81 -21.92
N THR A 775 -17.84 -7.80 -21.75
CA THR A 775 -18.32 -7.35 -20.42
C THR A 775 -19.79 -7.67 -20.17
N ARG A 776 -20.46 -8.29 -21.14
CA ARG A 776 -21.87 -8.67 -21.03
C ARG A 776 -22.11 -9.75 -19.98
N PRO A 777 -23.33 -9.85 -19.44
CA PRO A 777 -23.73 -10.98 -18.59
C PRO A 777 -23.73 -12.29 -19.40
N HIS A 778 -23.56 -13.42 -18.71
CA HIS A 778 -23.61 -14.76 -19.25
C HIS A 778 -24.46 -15.70 -18.42
N GLY A 779 -25.08 -16.68 -19.07
CA GLY A 779 -25.98 -17.63 -18.45
C GLY A 779 -27.38 -17.05 -18.20
N ASP A 780 -27.99 -17.32 -17.05
CA ASP A 780 -29.36 -16.89 -16.77
C ASP A 780 -29.52 -15.36 -16.70
N ALA A 781 -28.46 -14.64 -16.28
CA ALA A 781 -28.47 -13.17 -16.24
C ALA A 781 -28.60 -12.51 -17.62
N GLU A 782 -28.35 -13.24 -18.73
CA GLU A 782 -28.58 -12.72 -20.09
C GLU A 782 -30.07 -12.46 -20.37
N ARG A 783 -30.97 -13.06 -19.61
CA ARG A 783 -32.43 -12.95 -19.76
C ARG A 783 -33.06 -11.97 -18.81
N ASP A 784 -32.31 -11.57 -17.78
CA ASP A 784 -32.79 -10.62 -16.79
C ASP A 784 -32.84 -9.21 -17.38
N ARG A 785 -34.03 -8.59 -17.35
CA ARG A 785 -34.28 -7.24 -17.89
C ARG A 785 -33.52 -6.14 -17.12
N GLU A 786 -33.14 -6.39 -15.88
CA GLU A 786 -32.40 -5.43 -15.06
C GLU A 786 -30.94 -5.34 -15.51
N TYR A 787 -30.40 -6.43 -16.05
CA TYR A 787 -29.06 -6.50 -16.64
C TYR A 787 -29.05 -6.04 -18.12
N VAL A 788 -30.05 -6.42 -18.89
CA VAL A 788 -30.06 -6.19 -20.35
C VAL A 788 -31.23 -5.31 -20.75
N ASN A 789 -31.15 -4.03 -20.47
CA ASN A 789 -32.11 -3.03 -20.87
C ASN A 789 -31.63 -2.27 -22.13
N LYS A 790 -32.55 -2.01 -23.10
CA LYS A 790 -32.22 -1.22 -24.31
C LYS A 790 -31.79 0.21 -24.01
N SER A 791 -32.23 0.79 -22.90
CA SER A 791 -31.82 2.12 -22.42
C SER A 791 -30.54 2.15 -21.57
N GLY A 792 -29.87 1.01 -21.44
CA GLY A 792 -28.70 0.80 -20.59
C GLY A 792 -29.05 0.13 -19.27
N ALA A 793 -28.06 -0.60 -18.70
CA ALA A 793 -28.25 -1.25 -17.40
C ALA A 793 -28.51 -0.23 -16.30
N THR A 794 -29.42 -0.58 -15.37
CA THR A 794 -29.71 0.26 -14.19
C THR A 794 -28.56 0.29 -13.21
N GLY A 795 -27.63 -0.70 -13.30
CA GLY A 795 -26.58 -0.96 -12.33
C GLY A 795 -27.08 -1.74 -11.12
N GLY A 796 -28.25 -2.34 -11.18
CA GLY A 796 -28.88 -3.04 -10.05
C GLY A 796 -29.38 -4.42 -10.41
N ASP A 797 -29.86 -5.11 -9.37
CA ASP A 797 -30.54 -6.40 -9.46
C ASP A 797 -31.69 -6.45 -8.44
N ARG A 798 -32.73 -7.23 -8.74
CA ARG A 798 -33.90 -7.42 -7.88
C ARG A 798 -34.19 -8.89 -7.69
N ILE A 799 -34.18 -9.33 -6.44
CA ILE A 799 -34.38 -10.71 -6.05
C ILE A 799 -35.65 -10.80 -5.18
N VAL A 800 -36.52 -11.77 -5.47
CA VAL A 800 -37.70 -12.10 -4.66
C VAL A 800 -37.39 -13.32 -3.79
N TYR A 801 -37.41 -13.12 -2.47
CA TYR A 801 -37.39 -14.24 -1.51
C TYR A 801 -38.83 -14.61 -1.19
N ARG A 802 -39.23 -15.82 -1.61
CA ARG A 802 -40.58 -16.37 -1.33
C ARG A 802 -40.43 -17.58 -0.42
N ILE A 803 -40.64 -17.36 0.87
CA ILE A 803 -40.37 -18.32 1.94
C ILE A 803 -41.65 -18.97 2.38
N PRO A 804 -41.76 -20.32 2.32
CA PRO A 804 -42.94 -21.02 2.85
C PRO A 804 -43.09 -20.78 4.36
N LEU A 805 -44.33 -20.56 4.82
CA LEU A 805 -44.64 -20.47 6.25
C LEU A 805 -44.85 -21.86 6.83
N ASP A 806 -43.87 -22.35 7.56
CA ASP A 806 -43.90 -23.56 8.37
C ASP A 806 -43.88 -23.21 9.87
N ASP A 807 -43.73 -24.20 10.74
CA ASP A 807 -43.72 -24.00 12.19
C ASP A 807 -42.59 -23.11 12.66
N ARG A 808 -41.45 -23.09 11.93
CA ARG A 808 -40.27 -22.22 12.23
C ARG A 808 -40.52 -20.78 11.78
N THR A 809 -41.01 -20.59 10.56
CA THR A 809 -41.09 -19.29 9.87
C THR A 809 -42.36 -18.53 10.21
N ARG A 810 -43.38 -19.15 10.80
CA ARG A 810 -44.62 -18.47 11.28
C ARG A 810 -44.31 -17.41 12.36
N SER A 811 -43.28 -17.62 13.17
CA SER A 811 -42.85 -16.67 14.20
C SER A 811 -42.13 -15.42 13.66
N ALA A 812 -41.88 -15.33 12.35
CA ALA A 812 -41.13 -14.26 11.71
C ALA A 812 -41.74 -12.87 11.99
N VAL A 813 -40.90 -11.94 12.47
CA VAL A 813 -41.21 -10.54 12.73
C VAL A 813 -40.41 -9.57 11.87
N SER A 814 -39.28 -9.99 11.33
CA SER A 814 -38.45 -9.18 10.46
C SER A 814 -37.58 -10.03 9.52
N VAL A 815 -37.06 -9.37 8.49
CA VAL A 815 -36.02 -9.91 7.62
C VAL A 815 -34.80 -8.99 7.66
N ARG A 816 -33.61 -9.60 7.54
CA ARG A 816 -32.34 -8.91 7.40
C ARG A 816 -31.64 -9.43 6.16
N VAL A 817 -31.11 -8.53 5.34
CA VAL A 817 -30.31 -8.88 4.17
C VAL A 817 -28.99 -8.16 4.22
N THR A 818 -27.90 -8.86 3.86
CA THR A 818 -26.54 -8.30 3.81
C THR A 818 -25.88 -8.71 2.50
N LEU A 819 -25.36 -7.74 1.77
CA LEU A 819 -24.45 -7.98 0.65
C LEU A 819 -23.04 -8.16 1.19
N ASN A 820 -22.47 -9.34 0.98
CA ASN A 820 -21.13 -9.71 1.41
C ASN A 820 -20.19 -9.81 0.20
N TYR A 821 -18.91 -9.56 0.43
CA TYR A 821 -17.85 -9.69 -0.56
C TYR A 821 -16.73 -10.60 -0.05
N GLN A 822 -16.19 -11.43 -0.92
CA GLN A 822 -15.01 -12.25 -0.68
C GLN A 822 -13.97 -12.00 -1.77
N ALA A 823 -12.83 -11.41 -1.38
CA ALA A 823 -11.69 -11.24 -2.26
C ALA A 823 -11.00 -12.57 -2.58
N ILE A 824 -11.02 -13.48 -1.60
CA ILE A 824 -10.36 -14.80 -1.64
C ILE A 824 -11.35 -15.82 -1.10
N PRO A 825 -12.26 -16.35 -1.93
CA PRO A 825 -13.23 -17.33 -1.49
C PRO A 825 -12.58 -18.70 -1.22
N PRO A 826 -13.20 -19.57 -0.41
CA PRO A 826 -12.65 -20.89 -0.06
C PRO A 826 -12.31 -21.77 -1.26
N TYR A 827 -13.14 -21.76 -2.32
CA TYR A 827 -12.87 -22.59 -3.50
C TYR A 827 -11.57 -22.19 -4.23
N TYR A 828 -11.20 -20.90 -4.21
CA TYR A 828 -9.93 -20.44 -4.76
C TYR A 828 -8.75 -21.03 -3.99
N LEU A 829 -8.80 -20.96 -2.66
CA LEU A 829 -7.76 -21.54 -1.80
C LEU A 829 -7.66 -23.05 -1.98
N GLN A 830 -8.81 -23.74 -2.08
CA GLN A 830 -8.85 -25.20 -2.33
C GLN A 830 -8.11 -25.56 -3.62
N GLU A 831 -8.33 -24.80 -4.70
CA GLU A 831 -7.65 -25.07 -5.96
C GLU A 831 -6.15 -24.80 -5.86
N ARG A 832 -5.73 -23.67 -5.20
CA ARG A 832 -4.29 -23.38 -4.95
C ARG A 832 -3.61 -24.51 -4.19
N PHE A 833 -4.20 -24.97 -3.08
CA PHE A 833 -3.64 -26.04 -2.24
C PHE A 833 -3.67 -27.42 -2.92
N THR A 834 -4.56 -27.61 -3.88
CA THR A 834 -4.63 -28.86 -4.66
C THR A 834 -3.53 -28.90 -5.72
N ILE A 835 -3.29 -27.80 -6.42
CA ILE A 835 -2.36 -27.73 -7.55
C ILE A 835 -0.93 -27.47 -7.08
N GLY A 836 -0.69 -26.41 -6.33
CA GLY A 836 0.63 -25.98 -5.88
C GLY A 836 1.10 -26.77 -4.67
N LYS A 837 2.39 -27.12 -4.64
CA LYS A 837 3.04 -27.81 -3.51
C LYS A 837 4.40 -27.18 -3.18
N GLY A 838 4.83 -26.19 -3.93
CA GLY A 838 6.10 -25.52 -3.75
C GLY A 838 6.05 -24.43 -2.68
N ALA A 839 7.14 -23.68 -2.59
CA ALA A 839 7.38 -22.75 -1.49
C ALA A 839 6.36 -21.59 -1.44
N GLU A 840 5.82 -21.16 -2.58
CA GLU A 840 4.87 -20.05 -2.66
C GLU A 840 3.49 -20.49 -2.11
N THR A 841 3.05 -21.68 -2.49
CA THR A 841 1.81 -22.28 -1.96
C THR A 841 1.94 -22.66 -0.49
N GLN A 842 3.11 -23.17 -0.06
CA GLN A 842 3.40 -23.45 1.36
C GLN A 842 3.32 -22.15 2.20
N ARG A 843 3.89 -21.07 1.70
CA ARG A 843 3.77 -19.76 2.35
C ARG A 843 2.31 -19.32 2.43
N LEU A 844 1.54 -19.37 1.34
CA LEU A 844 0.13 -19.02 1.35
C LEU A 844 -0.66 -19.88 2.34
N ALA A 845 -0.43 -21.20 2.39
CA ALA A 845 -1.08 -22.11 3.33
C ALA A 845 -0.75 -21.75 4.79
N TYR A 846 0.51 -21.42 5.07
CA TYR A 846 0.93 -20.95 6.39
C TYR A 846 0.20 -19.65 6.77
N LEU A 847 0.28 -18.62 5.92
CA LEU A 847 -0.32 -17.32 6.19
C LEU A 847 -1.83 -17.44 6.42
N THR A 848 -2.55 -18.11 5.53
CA THR A 848 -4.01 -18.23 5.63
C THR A 848 -4.47 -19.07 6.81
N SER A 849 -3.76 -20.15 7.16
CA SER A 849 -4.11 -20.97 8.32
C SER A 849 -3.82 -20.28 9.67
N HIS A 850 -2.90 -19.33 9.72
CA HIS A 850 -2.55 -18.59 10.94
C HIS A 850 -3.14 -17.15 10.97
N LEU A 851 -3.86 -16.73 9.91
CA LEU A 851 -4.48 -15.40 9.85
C LEU A 851 -5.59 -15.29 10.89
N ASN A 852 -5.52 -14.28 11.73
CA ASN A 852 -6.55 -13.95 12.70
C ASN A 852 -7.50 -12.90 12.15
N VAL A 853 -8.73 -13.28 11.86
CA VAL A 853 -9.78 -12.40 11.33
C VAL A 853 -10.88 -12.11 12.35
N GLU A 854 -10.80 -12.67 13.56
CA GLU A 854 -11.82 -12.46 14.59
C GLU A 854 -12.00 -10.99 14.96
N LYS A 855 -13.24 -10.55 15.04
CA LYS A 855 -13.62 -9.16 15.40
C LYS A 855 -13.03 -8.10 14.47
N THR A 856 -12.70 -8.48 13.24
CA THR A 856 -12.22 -7.56 12.20
C THR A 856 -13.33 -7.31 11.16
N PRO A 857 -13.15 -6.34 10.24
CA PRO A 857 -14.11 -6.12 9.15
C PRO A 857 -14.32 -7.33 8.24
N ILE A 858 -13.40 -8.30 8.24
CA ILE A 858 -13.49 -9.55 7.45
C ILE A 858 -13.70 -10.79 8.32
N ASP A 859 -14.34 -10.61 9.46
CA ASP A 859 -14.73 -11.74 10.32
C ASP A 859 -15.54 -12.76 9.51
N SER A 860 -15.31 -14.05 9.80
CA SER A 860 -15.88 -15.16 9.03
C SER A 860 -15.57 -15.10 7.52
N TRP A 861 -14.37 -14.59 7.16
CA TRP A 861 -13.80 -14.56 5.80
C TRP A 861 -14.66 -13.83 4.76
N LYS A 862 -15.43 -12.84 5.17
CA LYS A 862 -16.25 -12.02 4.29
C LYS A 862 -16.31 -10.58 4.78
N LEU A 863 -16.40 -9.66 3.84
CA LEU A 863 -16.58 -8.23 4.11
C LEU A 863 -18.03 -7.84 3.87
N ALA A 864 -18.73 -7.34 4.88
CA ALA A 864 -20.09 -6.80 4.70
C ALA A 864 -20.02 -5.44 3.99
N ILE A 865 -20.64 -5.34 2.82
CA ILE A 865 -20.70 -4.11 2.00
C ILE A 865 -21.89 -3.24 2.44
N ALA A 866 -23.10 -3.80 2.45
CA ALA A 866 -24.31 -3.09 2.82
C ALA A 866 -25.31 -4.04 3.47
N SER A 867 -26.17 -3.52 4.35
CA SER A 867 -27.20 -4.30 5.03
C SER A 867 -28.49 -3.51 5.12
N ALA A 868 -29.63 -4.22 5.05
CA ALA A 868 -30.96 -3.67 5.25
C ALA A 868 -31.80 -4.59 6.13
N THR A 869 -32.68 -4.00 6.93
CA THR A 869 -33.64 -4.73 7.78
C THR A 869 -35.06 -4.18 7.57
N ARG A 870 -36.03 -5.05 7.45
CA ARG A 870 -37.44 -4.66 7.37
C ARG A 870 -38.28 -5.51 8.29
N ARG A 871 -39.20 -4.86 9.03
CA ARG A 871 -40.17 -5.54 9.90
C ARG A 871 -41.44 -5.96 9.12
N VAL A 872 -41.96 -7.13 9.46
CA VAL A 872 -43.27 -7.56 9.00
C VAL A 872 -44.31 -6.62 9.59
N ARG A 873 -45.16 -6.03 8.74
CA ARG A 873 -46.25 -5.23 9.22
C ARG A 873 -47.33 -6.18 9.76
N GLU A 874 -47.73 -6.02 11.01
CA GLU A 874 -48.96 -6.63 11.52
C GLU A 874 -50.17 -6.02 10.77
N LYS A 875 -51.07 -6.89 10.25
CA LYS A 875 -52.30 -6.44 9.60
C LYS A 875 -53.27 -5.84 10.62
#